data_ffd652a15c044eae88e2372499801ff5
#
_entry.id   ffd652a15c044eae88e2372499801ff5
#
_cell.length_a   1.000
_cell.length_b   1.000
_cell.length_c   1.000
_cell.angle_alpha   90.00
_cell.angle_beta   90.00
_cell.angle_gamma   90.00
#
_symmetry.space_group_name_H-M   'P 1'
#
loop_
_entity.id
_entity.type
_entity.pdbx_description
1 polymer ?
#
loop_
_entity_poly.entity_id
_entity_poly.type
_entity_poly.pdbx_seq_one_letter_code
_entity_poly.pdbx_strand_id
1 'polypeptide(L)'
;MTSLASVLQIVAHPDDDLYFMNPAVFQGLKAGTRTTTVCLTSGDADGRNPRPGQTGPVPEDREAYGRARQNGLRAAYAAMVLGDRTAPWKPATLTTAGGAVAEAYTLADAPWVTLIFLNIRQHGTPEGPARSLHVLWHEEVQQVPTLVPTGGLVPEVHWYTRTGLVDTLVQIMDLVRPTLVRTLDPDPDRLVHNEAFPQRHDHGDLSDHADHTAAALFAWLALDHYQGSTAYAVESYRGYYNERWPHNLSQRSVSLKDYFLNVYGAADGYDSGDPAGSGDYALSFSSRRTGWVQSTAPRHPSGAAWLLADRRGRLAAFAVVNRQAAVWLEAQPGTDQWRGPFLLGGGPLAPGLAVSLTPDGRWQILAERLSHLAAGEDHVREIVLLEQAEPDGVFPGWISLGNPSAGIPHRDRHLGGPVATRDGMGRLHVFVRNAGLGLHTRIQEADGTWGEWTDLRGHDLQEGLTAVTAANGHVEVFGASREGVFHWAQNSLDEPLTRAPRFRLTVPAGPVAAVVQPGGQVMTVYRQPETGRLLMAQEDAPGGRWAQPAASIGGPGGFGAIALAASPSPETGTLAVSRADLGGVAYRFLPGKQGWRELPTTALGGTIAGAPAAAFDALGRATIAVLGADARLAVTRQVAPGSTEFGPWLTVG
;
A
#
# COMPACT_ATOMS: atom_id res chain seq x y z
N MET A 1 -3.50 -20.33 18.84
CA MET A 1 -4.52 -20.28 17.77
C MET A 1 -3.78 -20.03 16.48
N THR A 2 -3.94 -20.89 15.49
CA THR A 2 -3.40 -20.64 14.14
C THR A 2 -4.08 -19.38 13.60
N SER A 3 -3.28 -18.43 13.11
CA SER A 3 -3.79 -17.20 12.48
C SER A 3 -4.78 -17.58 11.37
N LEU A 4 -5.96 -16.96 11.36
CA LEU A 4 -6.91 -17.09 10.26
C LEU A 4 -6.41 -16.41 8.98
N ALA A 5 -5.38 -15.58 9.11
CA ALA A 5 -4.81 -14.83 8.00
C ALA A 5 -4.03 -15.72 7.04
N SER A 6 -4.29 -15.53 5.75
CA SER A 6 -3.61 -16.17 4.63
C SER A 6 -3.20 -15.10 3.62
N VAL A 7 -1.90 -14.88 3.46
CA VAL A 7 -1.34 -13.89 2.55
C VAL A 7 -0.90 -14.57 1.27
N LEU A 8 -1.37 -14.07 0.14
CA LEU A 8 -0.88 -14.41 -1.20
C LEU A 8 -0.10 -13.22 -1.76
N GLN A 9 1.15 -13.41 -2.12
CA GLN A 9 1.98 -12.43 -2.80
C GLN A 9 2.16 -12.85 -4.26
N ILE A 10 1.87 -11.97 -5.20
CA ILE A 10 2.04 -12.19 -6.63
C ILE A 10 3.02 -11.15 -7.14
N VAL A 11 4.19 -11.63 -7.57
CA VAL A 11 5.33 -10.81 -7.99
C VAL A 11 5.86 -11.24 -9.35
N ALA A 12 6.57 -10.37 -10.03
CA ALA A 12 7.18 -10.69 -11.30
C ALA A 12 8.42 -11.58 -11.12
N HIS A 13 9.38 -11.15 -10.30
CA HIS A 13 10.70 -11.77 -10.16
C HIS A 13 10.91 -12.35 -8.75
N PRO A 14 11.85 -13.31 -8.59
CA PRO A 14 12.15 -13.92 -7.29
C PRO A 14 12.99 -13.04 -6.35
N ASP A 15 12.58 -11.82 -6.09
CA ASP A 15 13.15 -10.85 -5.14
C ASP A 15 12.31 -9.59 -4.98
N ASP A 16 11.29 -9.38 -5.81
CA ASP A 16 10.46 -8.18 -5.77
C ASP A 16 9.81 -7.95 -4.40
N ASP A 17 9.37 -9.03 -3.75
CA ASP A 17 8.78 -8.97 -2.42
C ASP A 17 9.81 -8.60 -1.34
N LEU A 18 11.08 -9.01 -1.52
CA LEU A 18 12.18 -8.63 -0.64
C LEU A 18 12.52 -7.14 -0.81
N TYR A 19 12.51 -6.63 -2.06
CA TYR A 19 12.81 -5.23 -2.36
C TYR A 19 11.65 -4.29 -2.07
N PHE A 20 10.44 -4.62 -2.49
CA PHE A 20 9.36 -3.64 -2.55
C PHE A 20 8.29 -3.82 -1.48
N MET A 21 8.17 -5.02 -0.88
CA MET A 21 7.15 -5.33 0.13
C MET A 21 7.71 -5.49 1.55
N ASN A 22 9.02 -5.77 1.74
CA ASN A 22 9.60 -5.74 3.07
C ASN A 22 9.61 -4.28 3.62
N PRO A 23 9.31 -4.08 4.92
CA PRO A 23 9.27 -5.06 5.99
C PRO A 23 7.95 -5.81 6.19
N ALA A 24 6.89 -5.55 5.39
CA ALA A 24 5.58 -6.20 5.59
C ALA A 24 5.63 -7.73 5.41
N VAL A 25 6.49 -8.24 4.52
CA VAL A 25 6.71 -9.69 4.35
C VAL A 25 7.28 -10.30 5.63
N PHE A 26 8.39 -9.75 6.09
CA PHE A 26 9.05 -10.22 7.33
C PHE A 26 8.11 -10.14 8.54
N GLN A 27 7.36 -9.05 8.69
CA GLN A 27 6.40 -8.87 9.78
C GLN A 27 5.33 -9.98 9.76
N GLY A 28 4.78 -10.30 8.59
CA GLY A 28 3.81 -11.39 8.43
C GLY A 28 4.39 -12.76 8.77
N LEU A 29 5.56 -13.07 8.24
CA LEU A 29 6.25 -14.34 8.51
C LEU A 29 6.59 -14.50 10.00
N LYS A 30 7.10 -13.46 10.66
CA LYS A 30 7.39 -13.48 12.10
C LYS A 30 6.14 -13.60 12.97
N ALA A 31 5.00 -13.11 12.50
CA ALA A 31 3.71 -13.29 13.17
C ALA A 31 3.11 -14.70 12.95
N GLY A 32 3.76 -15.58 12.18
CA GLY A 32 3.25 -16.91 11.86
C GLY A 32 2.09 -16.90 10.88
N THR A 33 1.94 -15.83 10.09
CA THR A 33 0.90 -15.69 9.08
C THR A 33 1.17 -16.66 7.93
N ARG A 34 0.17 -17.46 7.54
CA ARG A 34 0.27 -18.31 6.35
C ARG A 34 0.61 -17.41 5.15
N THR A 35 1.69 -17.73 4.45
CA THR A 35 2.19 -16.93 3.33
C THR A 35 2.51 -17.82 2.13
N THR A 36 1.93 -17.49 0.99
CA THR A 36 2.27 -18.08 -0.31
C THR A 36 2.76 -16.96 -1.21
N THR A 37 3.97 -17.12 -1.79
CA THR A 37 4.52 -16.19 -2.78
C THR A 37 4.59 -16.87 -4.13
N VAL A 38 4.05 -16.23 -5.16
CA VAL A 38 4.07 -16.67 -6.55
C VAL A 38 4.96 -15.75 -7.35
N CYS A 39 6.07 -16.29 -7.85
CA CYS A 39 6.94 -15.61 -8.82
C CYS A 39 6.50 -16.01 -10.22
N LEU A 40 6.07 -15.04 -11.03
CA LEU A 40 5.56 -15.33 -12.38
C LEU A 40 6.70 -15.67 -13.33
N THR A 41 7.82 -14.95 -13.27
CA THR A 41 8.99 -15.20 -14.12
C THR A 41 10.10 -15.89 -13.35
N SER A 42 11.04 -16.47 -14.10
CA SER A 42 12.28 -17.06 -13.56
C SER A 42 13.28 -15.99 -13.09
N GLY A 43 13.12 -14.74 -13.53
CA GLY A 43 14.08 -13.68 -13.26
C GLY A 43 15.44 -13.91 -13.96
N ASP A 44 15.46 -14.59 -15.09
CA ASP A 44 16.68 -15.00 -15.81
C ASP A 44 17.43 -13.85 -16.50
N ALA A 45 16.85 -12.64 -16.53
CA ALA A 45 17.46 -11.39 -17.01
C ALA A 45 18.36 -11.59 -18.25
N ASP A 46 19.66 -11.29 -18.15
CA ASP A 46 20.64 -11.52 -19.20
C ASP A 46 21.38 -12.88 -19.06
N GLY A 47 21.02 -13.70 -18.10
CA GLY A 47 21.64 -15.02 -17.84
C GLY A 47 23.01 -14.94 -17.18
N ARG A 48 23.48 -13.77 -16.76
CA ARG A 48 24.84 -13.61 -16.20
C ARG A 48 24.78 -13.35 -14.69
N ASN A 49 25.34 -14.29 -13.95
CA ASN A 49 25.35 -14.23 -12.48
C ASN A 49 26.79 -14.23 -11.95
N PRO A 50 27.49 -13.08 -11.94
CA PRO A 50 28.90 -13.00 -11.53
C PRO A 50 29.07 -13.30 -10.05
N ARG A 51 29.77 -14.38 -9.71
CA ARG A 51 30.07 -14.73 -8.32
C ARG A 51 30.94 -13.68 -7.64
N PRO A 52 30.80 -13.47 -6.30
CA PRO A 52 31.69 -12.59 -5.57
C PRO A 52 33.18 -12.93 -5.82
N GLY A 53 33.97 -11.92 -6.23
CA GLY A 53 35.39 -12.09 -6.52
C GLY A 53 35.71 -12.71 -7.90
N GLN A 54 34.70 -13.06 -8.68
CA GLN A 54 34.94 -13.54 -10.05
C GLN A 54 35.51 -12.41 -10.93
N THR A 55 36.63 -12.69 -11.60
CA THR A 55 37.24 -11.77 -12.56
C THR A 55 37.14 -12.37 -13.97
N GLY A 56 36.81 -11.52 -14.95
CA GLY A 56 36.66 -11.92 -16.35
C GLY A 56 35.20 -12.04 -16.81
N PRO A 57 34.99 -12.39 -18.09
CA PRO A 57 33.64 -12.51 -18.66
C PRO A 57 32.83 -13.60 -17.97
N VAL A 58 31.59 -13.29 -17.62
CA VAL A 58 30.61 -14.26 -17.11
C VAL A 58 29.82 -14.82 -18.28
N PRO A 59 29.83 -16.14 -18.51
CA PRO A 59 29.04 -16.73 -19.58
C PRO A 59 27.55 -16.55 -19.32
N GLU A 60 26.75 -16.44 -20.36
CA GLU A 60 25.30 -16.49 -20.26
C GLU A 60 24.86 -17.92 -19.94
N ASP A 61 24.11 -18.08 -18.85
CA ASP A 61 23.48 -19.33 -18.44
C ASP A 61 22.17 -19.00 -17.70
N ARG A 62 21.10 -18.87 -18.48
CA ARG A 62 19.80 -18.45 -17.95
C ARG A 62 19.16 -19.51 -17.04
N GLU A 63 19.34 -20.78 -17.40
CA GLU A 63 18.82 -21.93 -16.67
C GLU A 63 19.48 -22.01 -15.27
N ALA A 64 20.79 -21.84 -15.19
CA ALA A 64 21.51 -21.78 -13.92
C ALA A 64 21.14 -20.49 -13.14
N TYR A 65 21.00 -19.36 -13.81
CA TYR A 65 20.65 -18.12 -13.13
C TYR A 65 19.25 -18.16 -12.52
N GLY A 66 18.25 -18.62 -13.27
CA GLY A 66 16.88 -18.81 -12.72
C GLY A 66 16.87 -19.74 -11.51
N ARG A 67 17.64 -20.84 -11.55
CA ARG A 67 17.79 -21.76 -10.42
C ARG A 67 18.46 -21.08 -9.23
N ALA A 68 19.52 -20.32 -9.44
CA ALA A 68 20.22 -19.60 -8.39
C ALA A 68 19.30 -18.61 -7.66
N ARG A 69 18.47 -17.89 -8.40
CA ARG A 69 17.46 -16.96 -7.82
C ARG A 69 16.41 -17.70 -6.96
N GLN A 70 15.92 -18.86 -7.42
CA GLN A 70 15.04 -19.70 -6.60
C GLN A 70 15.73 -20.16 -5.31
N ASN A 71 17.02 -20.56 -5.38
CA ASN A 71 17.82 -20.95 -4.21
C ASN A 71 17.95 -19.78 -3.23
N GLY A 72 18.27 -18.59 -3.74
CA GLY A 72 18.39 -17.38 -2.95
C GLY A 72 17.09 -17.00 -2.24
N LEU A 73 15.94 -17.04 -2.94
CA LEU A 73 14.64 -16.72 -2.34
C LEU A 73 14.25 -17.71 -1.24
N ARG A 74 14.49 -19.02 -1.47
CA ARG A 74 14.27 -20.05 -0.43
C ARG A 74 15.16 -19.80 0.79
N ALA A 75 16.43 -19.45 0.60
CA ALA A 75 17.34 -19.12 1.69
C ALA A 75 16.88 -17.89 2.48
N ALA A 76 16.47 -16.82 1.79
CA ALA A 76 15.96 -15.60 2.43
C ALA A 76 14.70 -15.86 3.27
N TYR A 77 13.73 -16.60 2.75
CA TYR A 77 12.51 -16.96 3.48
C TYR A 77 12.79 -17.87 4.68
N ALA A 78 13.65 -18.86 4.54
CA ALA A 78 14.06 -19.72 5.63
C ALA A 78 14.74 -18.92 6.74
N ALA A 79 15.63 -17.98 6.38
CA ALA A 79 16.27 -17.07 7.32
C ALA A 79 15.26 -16.14 8.02
N MET A 80 14.25 -15.60 7.30
CA MET A 80 13.21 -14.76 7.88
C MET A 80 12.37 -15.50 8.92
N VAL A 81 12.02 -16.75 8.66
CA VAL A 81 11.10 -17.53 9.50
C VAL A 81 11.84 -18.20 10.65
N LEU A 82 12.89 -18.95 10.33
CA LEU A 82 13.59 -19.86 11.25
C LEU A 82 14.92 -19.30 11.75
N GLY A 83 15.45 -18.23 11.13
CA GLY A 83 16.80 -17.75 11.39
C GLY A 83 17.89 -18.63 10.77
N ASP A 84 17.50 -19.60 9.95
CA ASP A 84 18.40 -20.57 9.31
C ASP A 84 18.15 -20.62 7.81
N ARG A 85 19.07 -20.08 7.00
CA ARG A 85 19.00 -20.09 5.54
C ARG A 85 19.08 -21.49 4.92
N THR A 86 19.58 -22.47 5.67
CA THR A 86 19.81 -23.84 5.20
C THR A 86 18.63 -24.79 5.47
N ALA A 87 17.58 -24.28 6.13
CA ALA A 87 16.42 -25.10 6.48
C ALA A 87 15.79 -25.73 5.24
N PRO A 88 15.40 -27.04 5.34
CA PRO A 88 14.99 -27.82 4.19
C PRO A 88 13.60 -27.42 3.66
N TRP A 89 13.43 -27.53 2.35
CA TRP A 89 12.18 -27.30 1.64
C TRP A 89 11.66 -28.61 1.05
N LYS A 90 10.35 -28.82 1.14
CA LYS A 90 9.64 -29.95 0.51
C LYS A 90 9.24 -29.55 -0.89
N PRO A 91 9.83 -30.14 -1.94
CA PRO A 91 9.48 -29.86 -3.31
C PRO A 91 8.17 -30.55 -3.72
N ALA A 92 7.43 -29.89 -4.61
CA ALA A 92 6.23 -30.42 -5.25
C ALA A 92 6.04 -29.75 -6.61
N THR A 93 5.18 -30.31 -7.44
CA THR A 93 4.73 -29.68 -8.68
C THR A 93 3.23 -29.37 -8.58
N LEU A 94 2.82 -28.30 -9.28
CA LEU A 94 1.44 -27.87 -9.40
C LEU A 94 1.05 -27.88 -10.88
N THR A 95 0.15 -28.75 -11.28
CA THR A 95 -0.48 -28.65 -12.61
C THR A 95 -1.45 -27.50 -12.61
N THR A 96 -1.22 -26.52 -13.47
CA THR A 96 -2.03 -25.30 -13.55
C THR A 96 -3.29 -25.52 -14.40
N ALA A 97 -4.30 -24.68 -14.22
CA ALA A 97 -5.55 -24.74 -14.98
C ALA A 97 -5.33 -24.67 -16.50
N GLY A 98 -4.31 -23.93 -16.95
CA GLY A 98 -3.91 -23.85 -18.36
C GLY A 98 -3.11 -25.05 -18.87
N GLY A 99 -2.89 -26.11 -18.04
CA GLY A 99 -2.14 -27.31 -18.39
C GLY A 99 -0.62 -27.20 -18.26
N ALA A 100 -0.08 -26.04 -17.92
CA ALA A 100 1.32 -25.89 -17.58
C ALA A 100 1.62 -26.52 -16.20
N VAL A 101 2.90 -26.76 -15.91
CA VAL A 101 3.34 -27.26 -14.61
C VAL A 101 4.25 -26.23 -13.95
N ALA A 102 3.96 -25.88 -12.70
CA ALA A 102 4.75 -24.98 -11.88
C ALA A 102 5.51 -25.74 -10.78
N GLU A 103 6.61 -25.18 -10.32
CA GLU A 103 7.34 -25.68 -9.15
C GLU A 103 6.78 -25.06 -7.86
N ALA A 104 6.62 -25.86 -6.83
CA ALA A 104 6.21 -25.42 -5.52
C ALA A 104 7.16 -25.95 -4.43
N TYR A 105 7.47 -25.10 -3.46
CA TYR A 105 8.35 -25.46 -2.35
C TYR A 105 7.71 -25.00 -1.04
N THR A 106 7.53 -25.93 -0.11
CA THR A 106 6.99 -25.65 1.23
C THR A 106 8.11 -25.80 2.27
N LEU A 107 8.31 -24.80 3.12
CA LEU A 107 9.34 -24.83 4.16
C LEU A 107 9.03 -25.97 5.15
N ALA A 108 9.95 -26.92 5.32
CA ALA A 108 9.68 -28.19 6.02
C ALA A 108 9.22 -27.97 7.47
N ASP A 109 9.91 -27.09 8.21
CA ASP A 109 9.68 -26.80 9.63
C ASP A 109 8.72 -25.63 9.85
N ALA A 110 8.23 -25.01 8.74
CA ALA A 110 7.23 -23.96 8.75
C ALA A 110 6.24 -24.15 7.57
N PRO A 111 5.38 -25.19 7.61
CA PRO A 111 4.56 -25.59 6.45
C PRO A 111 3.48 -24.57 6.06
N TRP A 112 3.38 -23.47 6.78
CA TRP A 112 2.55 -22.31 6.41
C TRP A 112 3.24 -21.35 5.43
N VAL A 113 4.49 -21.63 5.02
CA VAL A 113 5.25 -20.85 4.04
C VAL A 113 5.48 -21.67 2.79
N THR A 114 4.98 -21.16 1.66
CA THR A 114 5.09 -21.80 0.34
C THR A 114 5.57 -20.79 -0.70
N LEU A 115 6.49 -21.21 -1.55
CA LEU A 115 6.95 -20.49 -2.73
C LEU A 115 6.51 -21.25 -3.97
N ILE A 116 5.92 -20.57 -4.95
CA ILE A 116 5.50 -21.12 -6.24
C ILE A 116 6.24 -20.35 -7.34
N PHE A 117 6.85 -21.09 -8.28
CA PHE A 117 7.57 -20.54 -9.41
C PHE A 117 6.90 -21.01 -10.70
N LEU A 118 6.29 -20.08 -11.45
CA LEU A 118 5.73 -20.40 -12.77
C LEU A 118 6.82 -20.46 -13.84
N ASN A 119 7.99 -19.92 -13.54
CA ASN A 119 9.17 -19.93 -14.40
C ASN A 119 8.95 -19.37 -15.81
N ILE A 120 7.98 -18.46 -16.01
CA ILE A 120 7.87 -17.76 -17.30
C ILE A 120 9.21 -17.05 -17.56
N ARG A 121 9.72 -17.18 -18.78
CA ARG A 121 11.00 -16.60 -19.14
C ARG A 121 10.95 -15.08 -19.01
N GLN A 122 11.81 -14.50 -18.18
CA GLN A 122 12.00 -13.06 -18.18
C GLN A 122 12.77 -12.68 -19.45
N HIS A 123 12.36 -11.59 -20.07
CA HIS A 123 13.10 -11.08 -21.21
C HIS A 123 13.92 -9.87 -20.80
N GLY A 124 15.23 -9.97 -20.90
CA GLY A 124 16.14 -9.01 -20.31
C GLY A 124 17.29 -8.51 -21.18
N THR A 125 17.27 -8.73 -22.51
CA THR A 125 18.30 -8.11 -23.36
C THR A 125 17.71 -6.96 -24.15
N PRO A 126 18.49 -5.85 -24.34
CA PRO A 126 18.07 -4.73 -25.19
C PRO A 126 17.81 -5.16 -26.66
N GLU A 127 18.32 -6.31 -27.06
CA GLU A 127 18.37 -6.80 -28.45
C GLU A 127 17.39 -7.94 -28.74
N GLY A 128 16.68 -8.41 -27.66
CA GLY A 128 15.78 -9.55 -27.81
C GLY A 128 14.33 -9.14 -28.02
N PRO A 129 13.51 -10.07 -28.53
CA PRO A 129 12.09 -9.82 -28.62
C PRO A 129 11.53 -9.68 -27.21
N ALA A 130 10.59 -8.91 -27.13
CA ALA A 130 9.56 -8.65 -26.18
C ALA A 130 9.60 -9.33 -24.80
N ARG A 131 9.53 -8.52 -23.77
CA ARG A 131 9.38 -8.84 -22.35
C ARG A 131 8.15 -9.68 -22.12
N SER A 132 8.32 -10.87 -21.59
CA SER A 132 7.32 -11.94 -21.65
C SER A 132 5.96 -11.57 -21.08
N LEU A 133 5.89 -11.09 -19.82
CA LEU A 133 4.62 -10.73 -19.22
C LEU A 133 3.98 -9.51 -19.88
N HIS A 134 4.79 -8.52 -20.24
CA HIS A 134 4.30 -7.28 -20.84
C HIS A 134 3.64 -7.55 -22.21
N VAL A 135 4.32 -8.28 -23.11
CA VAL A 135 3.76 -8.56 -24.44
C VAL A 135 2.63 -9.56 -24.41
N LEU A 136 2.62 -10.45 -23.42
CA LEU A 136 1.47 -11.33 -23.18
C LEU A 136 0.24 -10.52 -22.69
N TRP A 137 0.46 -9.51 -21.84
CA TRP A 137 -0.61 -8.63 -21.37
C TRP A 137 -1.22 -7.83 -22.52
N HIS A 138 -0.38 -7.25 -23.39
CA HIS A 138 -0.83 -6.45 -24.54
C HIS A 138 -1.21 -7.30 -25.76
N GLU A 139 -1.23 -8.63 -25.64
CA GLU A 139 -1.60 -9.58 -26.71
C GLU A 139 -0.72 -9.44 -27.97
N GLU A 140 0.48 -8.87 -27.84
CA GLU A 140 1.47 -8.83 -28.92
C GLU A 140 1.96 -10.24 -29.31
N VAL A 141 1.86 -11.18 -28.37
CA VAL A 141 2.07 -12.61 -28.57
C VAL A 141 0.94 -13.43 -27.98
N GLN A 142 0.65 -14.58 -28.59
CA GLN A 142 -0.42 -15.47 -28.13
C GLN A 142 -0.05 -16.25 -26.86
N GLN A 143 1.23 -16.53 -26.68
CA GLN A 143 1.76 -17.32 -25.56
C GLN A 143 3.23 -17.04 -25.33
N VAL A 144 3.69 -17.28 -24.11
CA VAL A 144 5.08 -17.14 -23.68
C VAL A 144 5.60 -18.45 -23.09
N PRO A 145 6.90 -18.80 -23.31
CA PRO A 145 7.46 -20.04 -22.80
C PRO A 145 7.95 -19.88 -21.36
N THR A 146 8.05 -21.01 -20.66
CA THR A 146 8.79 -21.12 -19.41
C THR A 146 10.28 -21.36 -19.68
N LEU A 147 11.09 -20.98 -18.72
CA LEU A 147 12.48 -21.45 -18.57
C LEU A 147 12.44 -22.81 -17.85
N VAL A 148 13.37 -23.69 -18.16
CA VAL A 148 13.65 -24.92 -17.41
C VAL A 148 14.88 -24.68 -16.54
N PRO A 149 14.74 -24.31 -15.23
CA PRO A 149 15.89 -24.04 -14.38
C PRO A 149 16.76 -25.31 -14.22
N THR A 150 18.09 -25.12 -14.17
CA THR A 150 19.03 -26.23 -13.96
C THR A 150 18.67 -27.03 -12.72
N GLY A 151 18.44 -28.34 -12.85
CA GLY A 151 18.02 -29.20 -11.74
C GLY A 151 16.63 -28.90 -11.19
N GLY A 152 15.80 -28.17 -11.94
CA GLY A 152 14.41 -27.90 -11.60
C GLY A 152 13.54 -29.16 -11.57
N LEU A 153 12.35 -29.03 -10.96
CA LEU A 153 11.41 -30.15 -10.85
C LEU A 153 10.63 -30.41 -12.15
N VAL A 154 10.54 -29.41 -13.00
CA VAL A 154 9.80 -29.46 -14.27
C VAL A 154 10.81 -29.45 -15.41
N PRO A 155 11.06 -30.61 -16.04
CA PRO A 155 12.13 -30.75 -17.04
C PRO A 155 11.72 -30.32 -18.46
N GLU A 156 10.48 -29.86 -18.63
CA GLU A 156 9.92 -29.52 -19.94
C GLU A 156 9.51 -28.04 -19.99
N VAL A 157 9.62 -27.45 -21.18
CA VAL A 157 9.10 -26.10 -21.44
C VAL A 157 7.57 -26.17 -21.54
N HIS A 158 6.90 -25.34 -20.76
CA HIS A 158 5.48 -25.10 -20.85
C HIS A 158 5.21 -23.72 -21.47
N TRP A 159 3.96 -23.49 -21.86
CA TRP A 159 3.55 -22.24 -22.50
C TRP A 159 2.33 -21.66 -21.76
N TYR A 160 2.38 -20.38 -21.48
CA TYR A 160 1.27 -19.63 -20.89
C TYR A 160 0.65 -18.72 -21.93
N THR A 161 -0.64 -18.88 -22.17
CA THR A 161 -1.48 -17.88 -22.81
C THR A 161 -1.94 -16.86 -21.73
N ARG A 162 -2.44 -15.69 -22.18
CA ARG A 162 -2.99 -14.68 -21.26
C ARG A 162 -4.09 -15.27 -20.36
N THR A 163 -5.08 -15.94 -20.94
CA THR A 163 -6.16 -16.59 -20.18
C THR A 163 -5.62 -17.70 -19.28
N GLY A 164 -4.72 -18.56 -19.78
CA GLY A 164 -4.13 -19.64 -18.99
C GLY A 164 -3.34 -19.14 -17.77
N LEU A 165 -2.70 -17.95 -17.86
CA LEU A 165 -2.04 -17.33 -16.70
C LEU A 165 -3.05 -16.79 -15.69
N VAL A 166 -4.12 -16.13 -16.15
CA VAL A 166 -5.22 -15.67 -15.27
C VAL A 166 -5.86 -16.84 -14.55
N ASP A 167 -6.23 -17.91 -15.28
CA ASP A 167 -6.85 -19.11 -14.71
C ASP A 167 -5.92 -19.80 -13.70
N THR A 168 -4.61 -19.80 -13.95
CA THR A 168 -3.59 -20.29 -13.02
C THR A 168 -3.59 -19.49 -11.71
N LEU A 169 -3.63 -18.17 -11.79
CA LEU A 169 -3.67 -17.32 -10.61
C LEU A 169 -4.97 -17.48 -9.83
N VAL A 170 -6.11 -17.59 -10.51
CA VAL A 170 -7.41 -17.90 -9.87
C VAL A 170 -7.35 -19.26 -9.17
N GLN A 171 -6.82 -20.30 -9.83
CA GLN A 171 -6.63 -21.61 -9.20
C GLN A 171 -5.76 -21.53 -7.94
N ILE A 172 -4.67 -20.77 -7.97
CA ILE A 172 -3.82 -20.57 -6.79
C ILE A 172 -4.60 -19.84 -5.70
N MET A 173 -5.41 -18.83 -6.04
CA MET A 173 -6.29 -18.14 -5.08
C MET A 173 -7.30 -19.12 -4.44
N ASP A 174 -7.89 -20.03 -5.23
CA ASP A 174 -8.81 -21.06 -4.72
C ASP A 174 -8.12 -22.04 -3.76
N LEU A 175 -6.87 -22.41 -4.03
CA LEU A 175 -6.08 -23.28 -3.18
C LEU A 175 -5.64 -22.59 -1.87
N VAL A 176 -5.18 -21.35 -1.98
CA VAL A 176 -4.63 -20.56 -0.86
C VAL A 176 -5.74 -19.95 0.00
N ARG A 177 -6.87 -19.56 -0.61
CA ARG A 177 -7.98 -18.83 0.01
C ARG A 177 -7.45 -17.59 0.74
N PRO A 178 -6.84 -16.65 0.01
CA PRO A 178 -6.18 -15.52 0.63
C PRO A 178 -7.17 -14.62 1.37
N THR A 179 -6.73 -14.06 2.47
CA THR A 179 -7.40 -12.97 3.19
C THR A 179 -6.70 -11.64 2.95
N LEU A 180 -5.45 -11.69 2.44
CA LEU A 180 -4.70 -10.53 1.98
C LEU A 180 -3.94 -10.91 0.71
N VAL A 181 -4.16 -10.16 -0.36
CA VAL A 181 -3.40 -10.29 -1.61
C VAL A 181 -2.45 -9.09 -1.72
N ARG A 182 -1.17 -9.36 -1.95
CA ARG A 182 -0.14 -8.36 -2.23
C ARG A 182 0.38 -8.49 -3.63
N THR A 183 0.54 -7.36 -4.31
CA THR A 183 1.13 -7.30 -5.65
C THR A 183 1.88 -5.99 -5.84
N LEU A 184 2.49 -5.82 -7.01
CA LEU A 184 3.18 -4.59 -7.41
C LEU A 184 2.18 -3.53 -7.91
N ASP A 185 2.70 -2.42 -8.43
CA ASP A 185 1.89 -1.30 -8.95
C ASP A 185 1.46 -1.57 -10.40
N PRO A 186 0.15 -1.66 -10.68
CA PRO A 186 -0.34 -1.82 -12.05
C PRO A 186 -0.21 -0.53 -12.89
N ASP A 187 -0.05 0.63 -12.23
CA ASP A 187 -0.01 1.94 -12.87
C ASP A 187 1.11 2.82 -12.27
N PRO A 188 2.39 2.46 -12.49
CA PRO A 188 3.50 3.31 -12.08
C PRO A 188 3.43 4.66 -12.80
N ASP A 189 3.87 5.73 -12.13
CA ASP A 189 3.89 7.06 -12.71
C ASP A 189 4.76 7.11 -13.98
N ARG A 190 4.39 7.96 -14.93
CA ARG A 190 5.14 8.16 -16.19
C ARG A 190 6.28 9.17 -15.98
N LEU A 191 7.17 8.87 -15.05
CA LEU A 191 8.33 9.66 -14.71
C LEU A 191 9.53 8.75 -14.55
N VAL A 192 10.69 9.22 -14.91
CA VAL A 192 11.92 8.46 -14.63
C VAL A 192 12.11 8.31 -13.12
N HIS A 193 12.37 7.10 -12.65
CA HIS A 193 12.60 6.82 -11.25
C HIS A 193 13.94 7.38 -10.75
N ASN A 194 14.94 7.42 -11.62
CA ASN A 194 16.29 7.92 -11.34
C ASN A 194 16.80 8.79 -12.48
N GLU A 195 16.91 10.11 -12.25
CA GLU A 195 17.35 11.08 -13.25
C GLU A 195 18.80 10.87 -13.71
N ALA A 196 19.65 10.24 -12.88
CA ALA A 196 21.03 9.92 -13.24
C ALA A 196 21.13 8.68 -14.17
N PHE A 197 20.12 7.79 -14.13
CA PHE A 197 20.06 6.57 -14.91
C PHE A 197 18.65 6.32 -15.46
N PRO A 198 18.14 7.19 -16.33
CA PRO A 198 16.71 7.25 -16.67
C PRO A 198 16.19 6.03 -17.44
N GLN A 199 17.06 5.17 -17.96
CA GLN A 199 16.67 4.00 -18.77
C GLN A 199 17.01 2.66 -18.12
N ARG A 200 17.51 2.67 -16.88
CA ARG A 200 18.07 1.45 -16.30
C ARG A 200 17.01 0.37 -16.01
N HIS A 201 15.83 0.77 -15.57
CA HIS A 201 14.75 -0.15 -15.18
C HIS A 201 13.38 0.24 -15.78
N ASP A 202 13.33 1.38 -16.46
CA ASP A 202 12.11 1.89 -17.04
C ASP A 202 11.77 1.16 -18.34
N HIS A 203 10.48 1.01 -18.60
CA HIS A 203 9.98 0.54 -19.87
C HIS A 203 9.19 1.64 -20.57
N GLY A 204 9.67 2.06 -21.72
CA GLY A 204 9.07 3.18 -22.42
C GLY A 204 9.11 4.43 -21.54
N ASP A 205 7.93 4.90 -21.16
CA ASP A 205 7.73 6.07 -20.32
C ASP A 205 7.18 5.75 -18.90
N LEU A 206 7.17 4.46 -18.53
CA LEU A 206 6.83 4.02 -17.18
C LEU A 206 8.09 3.97 -16.30
N SER A 207 7.98 4.46 -15.08
CA SER A 207 9.09 4.47 -14.12
C SER A 207 9.19 3.18 -13.32
N ASP A 208 8.94 2.05 -13.95
CA ASP A 208 9.09 0.72 -13.35
C ASP A 208 9.38 -0.34 -14.42
N HIS A 209 9.75 -1.53 -14.00
CA HIS A 209 9.96 -2.66 -14.90
C HIS A 209 8.64 -3.10 -15.55
N ALA A 210 8.67 -3.39 -16.85
CA ALA A 210 7.47 -3.79 -17.58
C ALA A 210 6.80 -5.04 -17.01
N ASP A 211 7.60 -6.03 -16.57
CA ASP A 211 7.06 -7.25 -15.95
C ASP A 211 6.45 -6.99 -14.58
N HIS A 212 6.93 -5.99 -13.80
CA HIS A 212 6.29 -5.59 -12.56
C HIS A 212 4.87 -5.10 -12.79
N THR A 213 4.71 -4.19 -13.74
CA THR A 213 3.40 -3.64 -14.13
C THR A 213 2.50 -4.74 -14.66
N ALA A 214 3.00 -5.60 -15.55
CA ALA A 214 2.21 -6.69 -16.12
C ALA A 214 1.82 -7.73 -15.05
N ALA A 215 2.72 -8.12 -14.15
CA ALA A 215 2.42 -9.02 -13.05
C ALA A 215 1.30 -8.48 -12.15
N ALA A 216 1.34 -7.17 -11.84
CA ALA A 216 0.29 -6.51 -11.11
C ALA A 216 -1.04 -6.51 -11.86
N LEU A 217 -1.05 -6.22 -13.15
CA LEU A 217 -2.25 -6.25 -14.00
C LEU A 217 -2.86 -7.66 -14.08
N PHE A 218 -2.04 -8.71 -14.26
CA PHE A 218 -2.49 -10.09 -14.20
C PHE A 218 -3.09 -10.46 -12.84
N ALA A 219 -2.47 -10.00 -11.74
CA ALA A 219 -2.99 -10.22 -10.40
C ALA A 219 -4.36 -9.55 -10.20
N TRP A 220 -4.52 -8.31 -10.64
CA TRP A 220 -5.78 -7.57 -10.54
C TRP A 220 -6.87 -8.18 -11.44
N LEU A 221 -6.53 -8.65 -12.64
CA LEU A 221 -7.47 -9.35 -13.52
C LEU A 221 -7.89 -10.71 -12.93
N ALA A 222 -6.96 -11.45 -12.32
CA ALA A 222 -7.29 -12.68 -11.63
C ALA A 222 -8.23 -12.44 -10.43
N LEU A 223 -8.07 -11.33 -9.71
CA LEU A 223 -8.99 -10.92 -8.65
C LEU A 223 -10.40 -10.57 -9.17
N ASP A 224 -10.55 -10.10 -10.41
CA ASP A 224 -11.86 -9.90 -11.04
C ASP A 224 -12.58 -11.23 -11.32
N HIS A 225 -11.82 -12.27 -11.61
CA HIS A 225 -12.34 -13.61 -11.90
C HIS A 225 -12.49 -14.48 -10.64
N TYR A 226 -11.84 -14.12 -9.53
CA TYR A 226 -11.87 -14.89 -8.30
C TYR A 226 -13.22 -14.82 -7.59
N GLN A 227 -13.86 -15.97 -7.37
CA GLN A 227 -15.19 -16.11 -6.76
C GLN A 227 -15.15 -16.77 -5.37
N GLY A 228 -13.99 -16.76 -4.71
CA GLY A 228 -13.85 -17.37 -3.40
C GLY A 228 -14.72 -16.69 -2.34
N SER A 229 -15.21 -17.49 -1.38
CA SER A 229 -16.07 -17.01 -0.29
C SER A 229 -15.31 -16.33 0.86
N THR A 230 -13.99 -16.42 0.88
CA THR A 230 -13.15 -15.81 1.92
C THR A 230 -13.01 -14.32 1.66
N ALA A 231 -13.32 -13.52 2.66
CA ALA A 231 -13.10 -12.08 2.58
C ALA A 231 -11.59 -11.76 2.47
N TYR A 232 -11.23 -10.82 1.60
CA TYR A 232 -9.83 -10.43 1.40
C TYR A 232 -9.67 -8.92 1.22
N ALA A 233 -8.51 -8.43 1.64
CA ALA A 233 -8.00 -7.10 1.31
C ALA A 233 -6.91 -7.19 0.23
N VAL A 234 -6.58 -6.06 -0.41
CA VAL A 234 -5.50 -5.98 -1.41
C VAL A 234 -4.52 -4.89 -0.99
N GLU A 235 -3.23 -5.14 -1.14
CA GLU A 235 -2.16 -4.15 -1.06
C GLU A 235 -1.33 -4.20 -2.35
N SER A 236 -1.15 -3.06 -3.01
CA SER A 236 -0.17 -2.89 -4.09
C SER A 236 1.02 -2.09 -3.62
N TYR A 237 2.20 -2.46 -4.05
CA TYR A 237 3.46 -1.81 -3.67
C TYR A 237 4.16 -1.23 -4.88
N ARG A 238 4.72 -0.05 -4.72
CA ARG A 238 5.51 0.61 -5.74
C ARG A 238 6.86 -0.08 -5.90
N GLY A 239 7.31 -0.21 -7.15
CA GLY A 239 8.57 -0.80 -7.51
C GLY A 239 9.75 0.19 -7.50
N TYR A 240 10.56 0.17 -8.55
CA TYR A 240 11.80 0.95 -8.64
C TYR A 240 11.63 2.46 -8.44
N TYR A 241 10.55 3.03 -8.86
CA TYR A 241 10.37 4.47 -8.73
C TYR A 241 10.20 4.97 -7.27
N ASN A 242 10.19 4.07 -6.28
CA ASN A 242 10.40 4.44 -4.88
C ASN A 242 11.68 5.24 -4.66
N GLU A 243 12.69 5.07 -5.53
CA GLU A 243 13.93 5.83 -5.47
C GLU A 243 13.75 7.34 -5.72
N ARG A 244 12.64 7.71 -6.40
CA ARG A 244 12.31 9.12 -6.64
C ARG A 244 11.96 9.85 -5.36
N TRP A 245 11.43 9.17 -4.35
CA TRP A 245 10.88 9.76 -3.14
C TRP A 245 11.87 9.70 -1.97
N PRO A 246 11.71 10.56 -0.94
CA PRO A 246 12.54 10.50 0.25
C PRO A 246 12.44 9.13 0.93
N HIS A 247 13.57 8.64 1.42
CA HIS A 247 13.67 7.34 2.07
C HIS A 247 12.78 7.29 3.33
N ASN A 248 11.89 6.30 3.40
CA ASN A 248 10.83 6.29 4.41
C ASN A 248 11.01 5.23 5.51
N LEU A 249 12.00 4.38 5.39
CA LEU A 249 12.27 3.35 6.40
C LEU A 249 13.26 3.84 7.45
N SER A 250 13.10 3.34 8.69
CA SER A 250 14.09 3.51 9.74
C SER A 250 15.36 2.71 9.44
N GLN A 251 16.49 3.11 10.02
CA GLN A 251 17.75 2.38 9.89
C GLN A 251 17.62 0.90 10.31
N ARG A 252 16.77 0.61 11.28
CA ARG A 252 16.49 -0.77 11.71
C ARG A 252 15.81 -1.57 10.60
N SER A 253 14.76 -1.03 10.00
CA SER A 253 14.05 -1.68 8.89
C SER A 253 14.94 -1.82 7.66
N VAL A 254 15.75 -0.82 7.35
CA VAL A 254 16.75 -0.88 6.27
C VAL A 254 17.76 -1.99 6.54
N SER A 255 18.29 -2.08 7.76
CA SER A 255 19.28 -3.13 8.12
C SER A 255 18.70 -4.54 8.02
N LEU A 256 17.44 -4.73 8.42
CA LEU A 256 16.76 -6.02 8.28
C LEU A 256 16.53 -6.37 6.81
N LYS A 257 16.06 -5.42 6.01
CA LYS A 257 15.81 -5.59 4.58
C LYS A 257 17.12 -5.91 3.84
N ASP A 258 18.19 -5.15 4.10
CA ASP A 258 19.53 -5.38 3.58
C ASP A 258 20.09 -6.76 3.98
N TYR A 259 19.87 -7.18 5.22
CA TYR A 259 20.28 -8.52 5.67
C TYR A 259 19.64 -9.64 4.84
N PHE A 260 18.33 -9.59 4.60
CA PHE A 260 17.64 -10.63 3.83
C PHE A 260 17.99 -10.59 2.34
N LEU A 261 18.24 -9.41 1.78
CA LEU A 261 18.76 -9.26 0.42
C LEU A 261 20.19 -9.81 0.28
N ASN A 262 21.03 -9.62 1.30
CA ASN A 262 22.35 -10.22 1.33
C ASN A 262 22.32 -11.75 1.47
N VAL A 263 21.35 -12.29 2.20
CA VAL A 263 21.10 -13.75 2.26
C VAL A 263 20.65 -14.25 0.88
N TYR A 264 19.69 -13.56 0.27
CA TYR A 264 19.21 -13.87 -1.08
C TYR A 264 20.32 -13.84 -2.13
N GLY A 265 21.16 -12.81 -2.14
CA GLY A 265 22.28 -12.64 -3.07
C GLY A 265 23.55 -13.40 -2.69
N ALA A 266 23.54 -14.19 -1.62
CA ALA A 266 24.72 -14.87 -1.09
C ALA A 266 25.95 -13.96 -0.96
N ALA A 267 25.75 -12.73 -0.48
CA ALA A 267 26.79 -11.69 -0.41
C ALA A 267 28.00 -12.06 0.46
N ASP A 268 27.80 -12.97 1.41
CA ASP A 268 28.85 -13.52 2.28
C ASP A 268 29.63 -14.68 1.65
N GLY A 269 29.39 -14.98 0.38
CA GLY A 269 30.02 -16.09 -0.34
C GLY A 269 29.45 -17.46 0.03
N TYR A 270 28.23 -17.49 0.61
CA TYR A 270 27.57 -18.74 0.93
C TYR A 270 27.41 -19.63 -0.29
N ASP A 271 27.81 -20.88 -0.17
CA ASP A 271 27.64 -21.93 -1.17
C ASP A 271 26.64 -22.96 -0.65
N SER A 272 25.52 -23.09 -1.33
CA SER A 272 24.50 -24.10 -1.03
C SER A 272 24.86 -25.51 -1.49
N GLY A 273 25.96 -25.67 -2.23
CA GLY A 273 26.31 -26.91 -2.92
C GLY A 273 25.52 -27.16 -4.21
N ASP A 274 24.60 -26.26 -4.61
CA ASP A 274 23.90 -26.34 -5.89
C ASP A 274 24.81 -25.80 -6.98
N PRO A 275 25.07 -26.57 -8.06
CA PRO A 275 25.98 -26.13 -9.16
C PRO A 275 25.52 -24.83 -9.84
N ALA A 276 24.22 -24.56 -9.86
CA ALA A 276 23.64 -23.35 -10.42
C ALA A 276 23.93 -22.09 -9.59
N GLY A 277 24.31 -22.22 -8.33
CA GLY A 277 24.57 -21.12 -7.43
C GLY A 277 23.48 -20.90 -6.38
N SER A 278 23.69 -19.89 -5.52
CA SER A 278 22.90 -19.68 -4.31
C SER A 278 22.06 -18.40 -4.29
N GLY A 279 22.09 -17.60 -5.34
CA GLY A 279 21.30 -16.36 -5.41
C GLY A 279 21.68 -15.47 -6.58
N ASP A 280 21.19 -14.24 -6.55
CA ASP A 280 21.59 -13.18 -7.47
C ASP A 280 22.78 -12.40 -6.90
N TYR A 281 23.96 -12.75 -7.35
CA TYR A 281 25.19 -12.18 -6.79
C TYR A 281 25.40 -10.70 -7.13
N ALA A 282 24.82 -10.22 -8.25
CA ALA A 282 24.95 -8.82 -8.65
C ALA A 282 24.26 -7.87 -7.65
N LEU A 283 23.18 -8.32 -7.03
CA LEU A 283 22.42 -7.53 -6.04
C LEU A 283 23.17 -7.35 -4.72
N SER A 284 24.04 -8.28 -4.36
CA SER A 284 24.81 -8.24 -3.11
C SER A 284 25.76 -7.04 -3.00
N PHE A 285 26.13 -6.42 -4.12
CA PHE A 285 27.08 -5.29 -4.15
C PHE A 285 26.41 -3.92 -4.17
N SER A 286 25.14 -3.82 -4.54
CA SER A 286 24.45 -2.55 -4.77
C SER A 286 23.33 -2.26 -3.76
N SER A 287 22.91 -3.23 -2.96
CA SER A 287 21.67 -3.18 -2.17
C SER A 287 21.56 -1.99 -1.22
N ARG A 288 22.63 -1.64 -0.51
CA ARG A 288 22.59 -0.58 0.52
C ARG A 288 22.45 0.85 -0.01
N ARG A 289 22.71 1.07 -1.30
CA ARG A 289 22.77 2.42 -1.88
C ARG A 289 21.55 2.78 -2.70
N THR A 290 20.63 1.86 -2.90
CA THR A 290 19.46 2.07 -3.74
C THR A 290 18.25 2.52 -2.91
N GLY A 291 17.49 3.47 -3.44
CA GLY A 291 16.31 4.00 -2.76
C GLY A 291 15.24 2.94 -2.48
N TRP A 292 15.15 1.90 -3.30
CA TRP A 292 14.20 0.79 -3.08
C TRP A 292 14.56 -0.13 -1.90
N VAL A 293 15.81 -0.18 -1.44
CA VAL A 293 16.15 -0.82 -0.15
C VAL A 293 15.75 0.06 1.02
N GLN A 294 15.87 1.36 0.89
CA GLN A 294 15.61 2.34 1.93
C GLN A 294 14.15 2.79 2.01
N SER A 295 13.32 2.32 1.09
CA SER A 295 11.92 2.70 1.00
C SER A 295 11.00 1.50 0.78
N THR A 296 9.76 1.62 1.27
CA THR A 296 8.65 0.72 0.95
C THR A 296 7.38 1.56 0.96
N ALA A 297 6.72 1.65 -0.19
CA ALA A 297 5.55 2.51 -0.33
C ALA A 297 4.36 1.72 -0.91
N PRO A 298 3.26 1.63 -0.16
CA PRO A 298 1.99 1.20 -0.73
C PRO A 298 1.55 2.16 -1.84
N ARG A 299 1.01 1.62 -2.93
CA ARG A 299 0.45 2.41 -4.04
C ARG A 299 -0.77 3.23 -3.62
N HIS A 300 -1.55 2.70 -2.70
CA HIS A 300 -2.77 3.32 -2.19
C HIS A 300 -2.62 3.58 -0.68
N PRO A 301 -1.78 4.55 -0.25
CA PRO A 301 -1.72 4.90 1.15
C PRO A 301 -3.01 5.62 1.52
N SER A 302 -3.79 5.05 2.42
CA SER A 302 -4.96 5.75 2.95
C SER A 302 -4.47 6.86 3.89
N GLY A 303 -4.52 8.09 3.42
CA GLY A 303 -4.33 9.29 4.26
C GLY A 303 -5.66 9.79 4.85
N ALA A 304 -6.79 9.23 4.40
CA ALA A 304 -8.12 9.63 4.82
C ALA A 304 -8.55 8.93 6.11
N ALA A 305 -9.31 9.62 6.94
CA ALA A 305 -9.97 9.03 8.08
C ALA A 305 -11.05 8.04 7.60
N TRP A 306 -10.95 6.78 8.02
CA TRP A 306 -11.94 5.76 7.71
C TRP A 306 -12.65 5.20 8.95
N LEU A 307 -12.38 5.76 10.14
CA LEU A 307 -13.11 5.56 11.38
C LEU A 307 -13.67 6.92 11.80
N LEU A 308 -14.99 7.07 11.81
CA LEU A 308 -15.67 8.32 12.12
C LEU A 308 -16.89 8.06 13.00
N ALA A 309 -17.29 9.10 13.76
CA ALA A 309 -18.54 9.08 14.51
C ALA A 309 -19.69 9.67 13.66
N ASP A 310 -20.86 9.04 13.70
CA ASP A 310 -22.09 9.63 13.18
C ASP A 310 -22.62 10.74 14.12
N ARG A 311 -23.71 11.37 13.73
CA ARG A 311 -24.34 12.43 14.56
C ARG A 311 -24.84 11.96 15.93
N ARG A 312 -25.05 10.65 16.12
CA ARG A 312 -25.43 10.06 17.39
C ARG A 312 -24.24 9.65 18.24
N GLY A 313 -23.02 9.87 17.72
CA GLY A 313 -21.77 9.48 18.37
C GLY A 313 -21.43 8.00 18.21
N ARG A 314 -22.11 7.22 17.34
CA ARG A 314 -21.74 5.85 17.03
C ARG A 314 -20.57 5.87 16.06
N LEU A 315 -19.54 5.08 16.33
CA LEU A 315 -18.43 4.91 15.42
C LEU A 315 -18.83 4.00 14.24
N ALA A 316 -18.36 4.38 13.05
CA ALA A 316 -18.42 3.59 11.84
C ALA A 316 -17.02 3.46 11.25
N ALA A 317 -16.62 2.24 10.89
CA ALA A 317 -15.36 1.94 10.23
C ALA A 317 -15.62 1.51 8.79
N PHE A 318 -14.83 2.03 7.84
CA PHE A 318 -14.99 1.78 6.41
C PHE A 318 -13.70 1.25 5.81
N ALA A 319 -13.78 0.19 4.99
CA ALA A 319 -12.62 -0.33 4.29
C ALA A 319 -13.04 -0.93 2.93
N VAL A 320 -12.05 -1.28 2.11
CA VAL A 320 -12.28 -2.06 0.89
C VAL A 320 -12.00 -3.53 1.20
N VAL A 321 -13.02 -4.36 1.06
CA VAL A 321 -12.98 -5.81 1.21
C VAL A 321 -13.58 -6.45 -0.04
N ASN A 322 -12.97 -7.49 -0.58
CA ASN A 322 -13.38 -8.11 -1.85
C ASN A 322 -13.48 -7.08 -2.99
N ARG A 323 -12.63 -6.06 -2.96
CA ARG A 323 -12.66 -4.92 -3.89
C ARG A 323 -14.00 -4.16 -3.92
N GLN A 324 -14.75 -4.22 -2.83
CA GLN A 324 -15.99 -3.49 -2.60
C GLN A 324 -15.88 -2.67 -1.32
N ALA A 325 -16.62 -1.58 -1.23
CA ALA A 325 -16.71 -0.86 0.03
C ALA A 325 -17.44 -1.72 1.07
N ALA A 326 -16.93 -1.68 2.29
CA ALA A 326 -17.51 -2.37 3.44
C ALA A 326 -17.61 -1.41 4.63
N VAL A 327 -18.63 -1.59 5.46
CA VAL A 327 -18.82 -0.81 6.70
C VAL A 327 -19.06 -1.72 7.89
N TRP A 328 -18.44 -1.38 9.02
CA TRP A 328 -18.75 -1.90 10.35
C TRP A 328 -19.32 -0.77 11.19
N LEU A 329 -20.38 -1.05 11.90
CA LEU A 329 -21.12 -0.06 12.69
C LEU A 329 -21.11 -0.46 14.16
N GLU A 330 -20.74 0.46 15.02
CA GLU A 330 -20.97 0.32 16.46
C GLU A 330 -22.48 0.23 16.73
N ALA A 331 -22.90 -0.76 17.53
CA ALA A 331 -24.31 -1.01 17.76
C ALA A 331 -24.98 0.12 18.60
N GLN A 332 -24.23 0.65 19.57
CA GLN A 332 -24.62 1.78 20.40
C GLN A 332 -23.37 2.63 20.70
N PRO A 333 -23.51 3.96 20.82
CA PRO A 333 -22.40 4.85 21.08
C PRO A 333 -21.56 4.44 22.30
N GLY A 334 -20.24 4.35 22.12
CA GLY A 334 -19.30 4.06 23.19
C GLY A 334 -19.32 2.62 23.70
N THR A 335 -19.87 1.65 22.94
CA THR A 335 -19.88 0.23 23.30
C THR A 335 -18.89 -0.58 22.48
N ASP A 336 -18.53 -1.77 22.96
CA ASP A 336 -17.69 -2.71 22.22
C ASP A 336 -18.50 -3.67 21.33
N GLN A 337 -19.77 -3.35 21.10
CA GLN A 337 -20.65 -4.14 20.23
C GLN A 337 -20.63 -3.55 18.81
N TRP A 338 -20.13 -4.33 17.87
CA TRP A 338 -20.04 -3.96 16.47
C TRP A 338 -20.83 -4.93 15.59
N ARG A 339 -21.30 -4.45 14.45
CA ARG A 339 -21.98 -5.22 13.40
C ARG A 339 -21.29 -4.99 12.07
N GLY A 340 -21.24 -6.01 11.24
CA GLY A 340 -20.63 -5.96 9.93
C GLY A 340 -19.60 -7.09 9.72
N PRO A 341 -18.90 -7.12 8.59
CA PRO A 341 -18.98 -6.11 7.53
C PRO A 341 -20.30 -6.16 6.75
N PHE A 342 -20.83 -5.00 6.41
CA PHE A 342 -21.88 -4.86 5.41
C PHE A 342 -21.24 -4.41 4.11
N LEU A 343 -21.35 -5.21 3.05
CA LEU A 343 -20.81 -4.85 1.73
C LEU A 343 -21.73 -3.86 1.04
N LEU A 344 -21.14 -2.78 0.52
CA LEU A 344 -21.84 -1.67 -0.13
C LEU A 344 -21.63 -1.64 -1.65
N GLY A 345 -20.98 -2.68 -2.21
CA GLY A 345 -20.69 -2.76 -3.65
C GLY A 345 -19.67 -1.74 -4.14
N GLY A 346 -19.82 -1.29 -5.38
CA GLY A 346 -19.02 -0.25 -6.04
C GLY A 346 -17.78 -0.76 -6.78
N GLY A 347 -17.43 -2.05 -6.61
CA GLY A 347 -16.22 -2.61 -7.18
C GLY A 347 -16.18 -2.64 -8.73
N PRO A 348 -14.95 -2.85 -9.26
CA PRO A 348 -13.69 -3.10 -8.54
C PRO A 348 -13.04 -1.82 -7.98
N LEU A 349 -13.00 -1.69 -6.67
CA LEU A 349 -12.38 -0.55 -5.99
C LEU A 349 -10.90 -0.77 -5.70
N ALA A 350 -10.10 0.29 -5.81
CA ALA A 350 -8.75 0.34 -5.26
C ALA A 350 -8.81 0.39 -3.72
N PRO A 351 -7.76 -0.07 -3.01
CA PRO A 351 -7.67 0.09 -1.57
C PRO A 351 -7.72 1.57 -1.14
N GLY A 352 -8.45 1.85 -0.09
CA GLY A 352 -8.60 3.19 0.46
C GLY A 352 -9.93 3.85 0.09
N LEU A 353 -10.52 4.51 1.09
CA LEU A 353 -11.78 5.24 0.98
C LEU A 353 -11.62 6.61 1.63
N ALA A 354 -12.30 7.62 1.10
CA ALA A 354 -12.57 8.86 1.82
C ALA A 354 -14.03 8.88 2.27
N VAL A 355 -14.26 9.21 3.52
CA VAL A 355 -15.60 9.19 4.11
C VAL A 355 -15.92 10.56 4.69
N SER A 356 -17.12 11.00 4.48
CA SER A 356 -17.66 12.27 4.97
C SER A 356 -19.10 12.10 5.43
N LEU A 357 -19.58 13.05 6.22
CA LEU A 357 -20.98 13.19 6.59
C LEU A 357 -21.56 14.47 5.97
N THR A 358 -22.75 14.35 5.44
CA THR A 358 -23.54 15.53 5.04
C THR A 358 -23.98 16.33 6.26
N PRO A 359 -24.38 17.62 6.12
CA PRO A 359 -24.90 18.40 7.22
C PRO A 359 -26.13 17.82 7.91
N ASP A 360 -26.91 16.98 7.24
CA ASP A 360 -28.06 16.25 7.80
C ASP A 360 -27.71 14.87 8.36
N GLY A 361 -26.45 14.40 8.20
CA GLY A 361 -25.93 13.18 8.83
C GLY A 361 -25.94 11.94 7.95
N ARG A 362 -26.06 12.08 6.63
CA ARG A 362 -25.92 10.98 5.66
C ARG A 362 -24.46 10.68 5.40
N TRP A 363 -24.11 9.41 5.27
CA TRP A 363 -22.77 9.00 4.88
C TRP A 363 -22.54 9.25 3.39
N GLN A 364 -21.37 9.79 3.07
CA GLN A 364 -20.80 9.89 1.72
C GLN A 364 -19.47 9.15 1.70
N ILE A 365 -19.34 8.19 0.79
CA ILE A 365 -18.16 7.34 0.64
C ILE A 365 -17.61 7.57 -0.76
N LEU A 366 -16.36 8.02 -0.84
CA LEU A 366 -15.64 8.23 -2.09
C LEU A 366 -14.57 7.16 -2.23
N ALA A 367 -14.44 6.65 -3.42
CA ALA A 367 -13.46 5.62 -3.76
C ALA A 367 -12.86 5.85 -5.15
N GLU A 368 -11.71 5.27 -5.39
CA GLU A 368 -11.14 5.09 -6.72
C GLU A 368 -11.61 3.74 -7.27
N ARG A 369 -12.22 3.73 -8.44
CA ARG A 369 -12.66 2.53 -9.15
C ARG A 369 -11.80 2.29 -10.38
N LEU A 370 -11.35 1.04 -10.56
CA LEU A 370 -10.72 0.57 -11.77
C LEU A 370 -11.82 0.02 -12.68
N SER A 371 -11.90 0.50 -13.91
CA SER A 371 -12.82 -0.04 -14.91
C SER A 371 -12.03 -0.70 -16.03
N HIS A 372 -12.62 -1.73 -16.62
CA HIS A 372 -12.16 -2.35 -17.86
C HIS A 372 -10.74 -2.95 -17.85
N LEU A 373 -10.45 -3.87 -16.92
CA LEU A 373 -9.28 -4.76 -17.03
C LEU A 373 -9.44 -5.87 -18.09
N ALA A 374 -10.32 -5.65 -19.08
CA ALA A 374 -10.53 -6.60 -20.17
C ALA A 374 -9.29 -6.74 -21.06
N ALA A 375 -9.25 -7.84 -21.81
CA ALA A 375 -8.14 -8.19 -22.69
C ALA A 375 -7.73 -7.06 -23.63
N GLY A 376 -6.47 -6.68 -23.59
CA GLY A 376 -5.86 -5.78 -24.58
C GLY A 376 -6.24 -4.30 -24.50
N GLU A 377 -7.24 -3.94 -23.69
CA GLU A 377 -7.66 -2.54 -23.54
C GLU A 377 -6.96 -1.85 -22.37
N ASP A 378 -6.65 -0.58 -22.54
CA ASP A 378 -6.20 0.29 -21.47
C ASP A 378 -7.35 0.46 -20.46
N HIS A 379 -7.10 0.09 -19.21
CA HIS A 379 -8.05 0.36 -18.13
C HIS A 379 -8.02 1.84 -17.75
N VAL A 380 -9.13 2.32 -17.22
CA VAL A 380 -9.25 3.68 -16.70
C VAL A 380 -9.57 3.67 -15.22
N ARG A 381 -9.24 4.76 -14.56
CA ARG A 381 -9.56 5.00 -13.15
C ARG A 381 -10.51 6.17 -13.05
N GLU A 382 -11.44 6.09 -12.14
CA GLU A 382 -12.41 7.16 -11.88
C GLU A 382 -12.70 7.28 -10.39
N ILE A 383 -13.09 8.46 -9.96
CA ILE A 383 -13.63 8.67 -8.61
C ILE A 383 -15.12 8.37 -8.65
N VAL A 384 -15.56 7.57 -7.71
CA VAL A 384 -16.97 7.22 -7.51
C VAL A 384 -17.43 7.62 -6.12
N LEU A 385 -18.69 7.97 -6.02
CA LEU A 385 -19.37 8.38 -4.78
C LEU A 385 -20.56 7.48 -4.50
N LEU A 386 -20.69 7.06 -3.26
CA LEU A 386 -21.88 6.44 -2.70
C LEU A 386 -22.42 7.33 -1.57
N GLU A 387 -23.66 7.76 -1.68
CA GLU A 387 -24.32 8.61 -0.70
C GLU A 387 -25.60 7.95 -0.18
N GLN A 388 -25.85 8.02 1.13
CA GLN A 388 -27.11 7.55 1.71
C GLN A 388 -28.29 8.42 1.24
N ALA A 389 -29.45 7.80 1.06
CA ALA A 389 -30.68 8.53 0.73
C ALA A 389 -31.17 9.39 1.90
N GLU A 390 -31.02 8.87 3.11
CA GLU A 390 -31.37 9.53 4.39
C GLU A 390 -30.47 9.00 5.52
N PRO A 391 -30.32 9.70 6.64
CA PRO A 391 -29.55 9.21 7.79
C PRO A 391 -30.04 7.83 8.25
N ASP A 392 -29.11 6.90 8.46
CA ASP A 392 -29.35 5.46 8.74
C ASP A 392 -30.15 4.72 7.63
N GLY A 393 -30.36 5.34 6.47
CA GLY A 393 -31.10 4.80 5.36
C GLY A 393 -30.25 3.95 4.40
N VAL A 394 -30.87 3.58 3.29
CA VAL A 394 -30.23 2.77 2.25
C VAL A 394 -29.28 3.60 1.40
N PHE A 395 -28.35 2.90 0.74
CA PHE A 395 -27.49 3.48 -0.29
C PHE A 395 -28.10 3.17 -1.66
N PRO A 396 -28.54 4.19 -2.44
CA PRO A 396 -29.25 3.98 -3.70
C PRO A 396 -28.36 3.48 -4.83
N GLY A 397 -27.07 3.76 -4.79
CA GLY A 397 -26.10 3.32 -5.78
C GLY A 397 -24.91 4.25 -5.94
N TRP A 398 -23.87 3.76 -6.57
CA TRP A 398 -22.65 4.49 -6.86
C TRP A 398 -22.82 5.38 -8.10
N ILE A 399 -22.37 6.61 -8.01
CA ILE A 399 -22.30 7.54 -9.13
C ILE A 399 -20.83 7.84 -9.47
N SER A 400 -20.55 8.06 -10.77
CA SER A 400 -19.21 8.46 -11.21
C SER A 400 -19.02 9.97 -11.09
N LEU A 401 -17.91 10.36 -10.48
CA LEU A 401 -17.41 11.74 -10.54
C LEU A 401 -16.35 11.91 -11.64
N GLY A 402 -16.02 10.84 -12.37
CA GLY A 402 -15.06 10.86 -13.45
C GLY A 402 -13.60 10.99 -12.97
N ASN A 403 -12.76 11.43 -13.88
CA ASN A 403 -11.33 11.61 -13.73
C ASN A 403 -10.92 12.95 -14.36
N PRO A 404 -10.09 13.78 -13.70
CA PRO A 404 -9.63 15.05 -14.28
C PRO A 404 -8.83 14.90 -15.59
N SER A 405 -8.32 13.69 -15.88
CA SER A 405 -7.59 13.37 -17.11
C SER A 405 -8.39 12.47 -18.05
N ALA A 406 -9.73 12.38 -17.88
CA ALA A 406 -10.58 11.52 -18.72
C ALA A 406 -10.39 11.77 -20.20
N GLY A 407 -10.23 10.70 -20.97
CA GLY A 407 -10.04 10.75 -22.42
C GLY A 407 -8.66 11.22 -22.88
N ILE A 408 -7.73 11.44 -21.98
CA ILE A 408 -6.31 11.69 -22.32
C ILE A 408 -5.57 10.35 -22.24
N PRO A 409 -5.16 9.77 -23.38
CA PRO A 409 -4.53 8.46 -23.41
C PRO A 409 -3.41 8.34 -22.38
N HIS A 410 -3.37 7.23 -21.67
CA HIS A 410 -2.42 6.89 -20.62
C HIS A 410 -2.43 7.79 -19.37
N ARG A 411 -3.12 8.94 -19.36
CA ARG A 411 -3.24 9.79 -18.18
C ARG A 411 -4.43 9.44 -17.30
N ASP A 412 -5.46 8.85 -17.86
CA ASP A 412 -6.70 8.51 -17.18
C ASP A 412 -6.57 7.32 -16.21
N ARG A 413 -5.42 6.65 -16.17
CA ARG A 413 -5.09 5.63 -15.19
C ARG A 413 -4.11 6.08 -14.08
N HIS A 414 -3.58 7.31 -14.16
CA HIS A 414 -2.68 7.89 -13.15
C HIS A 414 -3.42 8.84 -12.21
N LEU A 415 -4.39 8.30 -11.49
CA LEU A 415 -5.20 9.01 -10.53
C LEU A 415 -4.80 8.60 -9.10
N GLY A 416 -4.74 9.54 -8.19
CA GLY A 416 -4.57 9.26 -6.76
C GLY A 416 -5.90 9.04 -6.07
N GLY A 417 -5.88 8.32 -4.95
CA GLY A 417 -7.07 8.11 -4.12
C GLY A 417 -7.67 9.43 -3.64
N PRO A 418 -9.01 9.54 -3.53
CA PRO A 418 -9.69 10.77 -3.14
C PRO A 418 -9.48 11.09 -1.66
N VAL A 419 -9.46 12.39 -1.34
CA VAL A 419 -9.73 12.91 -0.01
C VAL A 419 -10.81 13.97 -0.09
N ALA A 420 -11.58 14.16 0.98
CA ALA A 420 -12.70 15.09 0.96
C ALA A 420 -12.91 15.76 2.31
N THR A 421 -13.38 17.00 2.26
CA THR A 421 -13.85 17.74 3.44
C THR A 421 -14.91 18.75 3.04
N ARG A 422 -15.69 19.23 4.01
CA ARG A 422 -16.72 20.24 3.77
C ARG A 422 -16.25 21.61 4.24
N ASP A 423 -16.55 22.64 3.47
CA ASP A 423 -16.32 24.01 3.91
C ASP A 423 -17.43 24.52 4.85
N GLY A 424 -17.27 25.73 5.35
CA GLY A 424 -18.21 26.40 6.24
C GLY A 424 -19.58 26.73 5.60
N MET A 425 -19.69 26.65 4.28
CA MET A 425 -20.95 26.78 3.53
C MET A 425 -21.65 25.44 3.30
N GLY A 426 -21.05 24.33 3.75
CA GLY A 426 -21.58 22.98 3.58
C GLY A 426 -21.27 22.32 2.23
N ARG A 427 -20.46 22.93 1.37
CA ARG A 427 -20.03 22.36 0.10
C ARG A 427 -19.00 21.25 0.34
N LEU A 428 -19.10 20.13 -0.38
CA LEU A 428 -18.13 19.06 -0.32
C LEU A 428 -17.03 19.29 -1.35
N HIS A 429 -15.80 19.44 -0.89
CA HIS A 429 -14.61 19.51 -1.74
C HIS A 429 -13.96 18.13 -1.80
N VAL A 430 -13.81 17.61 -3.02
CA VAL A 430 -13.10 16.35 -3.30
C VAL A 430 -11.79 16.68 -3.96
N PHE A 431 -10.70 16.10 -3.48
CA PHE A 431 -9.35 16.35 -3.99
C PHE A 431 -8.70 15.05 -4.43
N VAL A 432 -7.95 15.11 -5.52
CA VAL A 432 -7.15 13.99 -6.04
C VAL A 432 -5.79 14.48 -6.52
N ARG A 433 -4.78 13.63 -6.43
CA ARG A 433 -3.55 13.80 -7.17
C ARG A 433 -3.81 13.43 -8.62
N ASN A 434 -3.46 14.30 -9.55
CA ASN A 434 -3.64 14.08 -10.99
C ASN A 434 -2.44 13.40 -11.63
N ALA A 435 -2.55 13.04 -12.92
CA ALA A 435 -1.49 12.41 -13.71
C ALA A 435 -0.22 13.26 -13.87
N GLY A 436 -0.30 14.58 -13.68
CA GLY A 436 0.86 15.48 -13.68
C GLY A 436 1.48 15.67 -12.30
N LEU A 437 1.10 14.84 -11.31
CA LEU A 437 1.50 14.94 -9.90
C LEU A 437 1.14 16.29 -9.26
N GLY A 438 0.11 16.95 -9.76
CA GLY A 438 -0.50 18.15 -9.18
C GLY A 438 -1.80 17.81 -8.45
N LEU A 439 -2.49 18.85 -7.97
CA LEU A 439 -3.74 18.75 -7.23
C LEU A 439 -4.92 19.17 -8.11
N HIS A 440 -5.97 18.34 -8.18
CA HIS A 440 -7.27 18.73 -8.70
C HIS A 440 -8.35 18.68 -7.62
N THR A 441 -9.38 19.50 -7.79
CA THR A 441 -10.58 19.51 -6.95
C THR A 441 -11.84 19.44 -7.78
N ARG A 442 -12.87 18.82 -7.21
CA ARG A 442 -14.26 18.88 -7.69
C ARG A 442 -15.15 19.19 -6.51
N ILE A 443 -16.11 20.10 -6.68
CA ILE A 443 -16.92 20.63 -5.58
C ILE A 443 -18.37 20.23 -5.82
N GLN A 444 -19.01 19.72 -4.75
CA GLN A 444 -20.46 19.60 -4.67
C GLN A 444 -21.00 20.82 -3.94
N GLU A 445 -21.82 21.59 -4.62
CA GLU A 445 -22.48 22.76 -4.06
C GLU A 445 -23.51 22.35 -2.98
N ALA A 446 -23.95 23.31 -2.19
CA ALA A 446 -24.89 23.06 -1.09
C ALA A 446 -26.25 22.51 -1.56
N ASP A 447 -26.64 22.77 -2.81
CA ASP A 447 -27.85 22.24 -3.46
C ASP A 447 -27.66 20.81 -4.00
N GLY A 448 -26.46 20.22 -3.86
CA GLY A 448 -26.12 18.88 -4.31
C GLY A 448 -25.59 18.79 -5.75
N THR A 449 -25.54 19.89 -6.49
CA THR A 449 -24.99 19.92 -7.87
C THR A 449 -23.46 19.80 -7.85
N TRP A 450 -22.88 19.18 -8.88
CA TRP A 450 -21.44 19.00 -9.01
C TRP A 450 -20.87 19.96 -10.07
N GLY A 451 -19.84 20.70 -9.67
CA GLY A 451 -18.99 21.46 -10.59
C GLY A 451 -18.06 20.56 -11.42
N GLU A 452 -17.23 21.17 -12.25
CA GLU A 452 -16.20 20.48 -13.02
C GLU A 452 -14.92 20.28 -12.23
N TRP A 453 -14.03 19.36 -12.70
CA TRP A 453 -12.69 19.19 -12.13
C TRP A 453 -11.85 20.44 -12.41
N THR A 454 -11.29 21.03 -11.36
CA THR A 454 -10.47 22.26 -11.43
C THR A 454 -9.04 21.97 -11.01
N ASP A 455 -8.07 22.40 -11.82
CA ASP A 455 -6.63 22.25 -11.54
C ASP A 455 -6.16 23.32 -10.53
N LEU A 456 -5.75 22.88 -9.36
CA LEU A 456 -5.15 23.72 -8.31
C LEU A 456 -3.63 23.82 -8.41
N ARG A 457 -3.07 23.33 -9.51
CA ARG A 457 -1.64 23.30 -9.76
C ARG A 457 -0.87 22.42 -8.75
N GLY A 458 0.44 22.61 -8.69
CA GLY A 458 1.35 21.79 -7.91
C GLY A 458 2.12 20.82 -8.81
N HIS A 459 3.09 20.15 -8.25
CA HIS A 459 3.95 19.20 -8.93
C HIS A 459 4.60 18.27 -7.90
N ASP A 460 5.11 17.14 -8.35
CA ASP A 460 5.82 16.16 -7.51
C ASP A 460 5.09 15.76 -6.23
N LEU A 461 3.74 15.76 -6.25
CA LEU A 461 2.96 15.25 -5.13
C LEU A 461 3.09 13.73 -5.04
N GLN A 462 3.33 13.25 -3.84
CA GLN A 462 3.18 11.83 -3.50
C GLN A 462 1.70 11.47 -3.32
N GLU A 463 1.40 10.19 -3.28
CA GLU A 463 0.09 9.71 -2.88
C GLU A 463 -0.20 9.99 -1.40
N GLY A 464 -1.47 10.06 -1.04
CA GLY A 464 -1.90 10.25 0.34
C GLY A 464 -2.02 11.72 0.73
N LEU A 465 -2.91 12.43 0.03
CA LEU A 465 -3.34 13.77 0.42
C LEU A 465 -4.09 13.76 1.74
N THR A 466 -4.18 14.92 2.40
CA THR A 466 -5.05 15.14 3.57
C THR A 466 -5.77 16.47 3.42
N ALA A 467 -7.06 16.49 3.73
CA ALA A 467 -7.88 17.69 3.73
C ALA A 467 -8.56 17.87 5.08
N VAL A 468 -8.62 19.10 5.57
CA VAL A 468 -9.31 19.48 6.82
C VAL A 468 -10.11 20.75 6.60
N THR A 469 -11.10 20.97 7.46
CA THR A 469 -11.82 22.23 7.53
C THR A 469 -11.39 22.97 8.80
N ALA A 470 -10.72 24.07 8.65
CA ALA A 470 -10.25 24.91 9.75
C ALA A 470 -11.43 25.51 10.54
N ALA A 471 -11.14 26.05 11.72
CA ALA A 471 -12.18 26.59 12.62
C ALA A 471 -13.00 27.76 12.03
N ASN A 472 -12.43 28.48 11.06
CA ASN A 472 -13.11 29.55 10.30
C ASN A 472 -13.97 29.02 9.14
N GLY A 473 -14.06 27.69 8.97
CA GLY A 473 -14.80 27.06 7.89
C GLY A 473 -14.04 26.92 6.56
N HIS A 474 -12.82 27.41 6.49
CA HIS A 474 -11.99 27.32 5.28
C HIS A 474 -11.43 25.90 5.12
N VAL A 475 -11.31 25.47 3.88
CA VAL A 475 -10.69 24.19 3.52
C VAL A 475 -9.18 24.38 3.39
N GLU A 476 -8.45 23.44 3.98
CA GLU A 476 -7.01 23.30 3.84
C GLU A 476 -6.62 21.90 3.36
N VAL A 477 -5.67 21.81 2.42
CA VAL A 477 -5.18 20.56 1.85
C VAL A 477 -3.68 20.49 1.96
N PHE A 478 -3.18 19.34 2.40
CA PHE A 478 -1.75 19.07 2.56
C PHE A 478 -1.35 17.88 1.69
N GLY A 479 -0.21 18.03 1.01
CA GLY A 479 0.40 16.96 0.22
C GLY A 479 1.90 16.90 0.43
N ALA A 480 2.43 15.69 0.51
CA ALA A 480 3.86 15.43 0.55
C ALA A 480 4.47 15.65 -0.84
N SER A 481 5.62 16.30 -0.93
CA SER A 481 6.39 16.43 -2.17
C SER A 481 7.88 16.24 -1.92
N ARG A 482 8.69 16.22 -3.00
CA ARG A 482 10.16 16.19 -2.90
C ARG A 482 10.77 17.48 -2.35
N GLU A 483 10.03 18.58 -2.37
CA GLU A 483 10.49 19.89 -1.91
C GLU A 483 10.06 20.20 -0.48
N GLY A 484 9.09 19.49 0.06
CA GLY A 484 8.51 19.70 1.36
C GLY A 484 7.04 19.32 1.43
N VAL A 485 6.33 19.84 2.40
CA VAL A 485 4.88 19.75 2.45
C VAL A 485 4.27 20.89 1.66
N PHE A 486 3.43 20.57 0.68
CA PHE A 486 2.63 21.56 -0.01
C PHE A 486 1.31 21.77 0.71
N HIS A 487 0.88 23.02 0.79
CA HIS A 487 -0.32 23.45 1.47
C HIS A 487 -1.15 24.34 0.55
N TRP A 488 -2.42 24.01 0.38
CA TRP A 488 -3.43 24.84 -0.28
C TRP A 488 -4.48 25.22 0.76
N ALA A 489 -4.91 26.49 0.74
CA ALA A 489 -5.93 27.00 1.65
C ALA A 489 -6.86 27.96 0.92
N GLN A 490 -8.09 28.07 1.41
CA GLN A 490 -9.00 29.15 1.02
C GLN A 490 -8.64 30.42 1.78
N ASN A 491 -8.60 31.56 1.07
CA ASN A 491 -8.49 32.87 1.72
C ASN A 491 -9.86 33.35 2.20
N SER A 492 -10.91 33.01 1.46
CA SER A 492 -12.31 33.21 1.83
C SER A 492 -13.16 32.05 1.32
N LEU A 493 -14.38 31.89 1.85
CA LEU A 493 -15.28 30.81 1.43
C LEU A 493 -15.68 30.91 -0.04
N ASP A 494 -15.73 32.11 -0.61
CA ASP A 494 -16.12 32.36 -2.01
C ASP A 494 -14.97 32.27 -3.00
N GLU A 495 -13.73 32.11 -2.53
CA GLU A 495 -12.54 32.01 -3.36
C GLU A 495 -12.06 30.56 -3.50
N PRO A 496 -11.48 30.21 -4.66
CA PRO A 496 -10.86 28.90 -4.82
C PRO A 496 -9.64 28.76 -3.91
N LEU A 497 -9.28 27.50 -3.58
CA LEU A 497 -8.05 27.22 -2.85
C LEU A 497 -6.83 27.71 -3.65
N THR A 498 -5.88 28.29 -2.95
CA THR A 498 -4.59 28.71 -3.51
C THR A 498 -3.45 28.07 -2.74
N ARG A 499 -2.35 27.77 -3.43
CA ARG A 499 -1.14 27.25 -2.78
C ARG A 499 -0.51 28.35 -1.92
N ALA A 500 -0.29 28.05 -0.64
CA ALA A 500 0.33 28.95 0.32
C ALA A 500 1.84 29.10 0.04
N PRO A 501 2.33 30.22 -0.50
CA PRO A 501 3.71 30.34 -0.99
C PRO A 501 4.76 30.39 0.13
N ARG A 502 4.35 30.68 1.35
CA ARG A 502 5.24 30.81 2.52
C ARG A 502 5.18 29.63 3.48
N PHE A 503 4.35 28.64 3.17
CA PHE A 503 4.31 27.41 3.94
C PHE A 503 5.53 26.56 3.61
N ARG A 504 6.38 26.28 4.60
CA ARG A 504 7.59 25.49 4.41
C ARG A 504 7.80 24.58 5.61
N LEU A 505 7.38 23.33 5.48
CA LEU A 505 7.81 22.26 6.37
C LEU A 505 8.90 21.43 5.67
N THR A 506 9.70 20.73 6.46
CA THR A 506 10.74 19.83 5.94
C THR A 506 10.13 18.75 5.07
N VAL A 507 10.95 18.21 4.16
CA VAL A 507 10.52 17.14 3.24
C VAL A 507 10.00 15.94 4.03
N PRO A 508 8.77 15.47 3.76
CA PRO A 508 8.20 14.32 4.43
C PRO A 508 8.56 13.01 3.71
N ALA A 509 8.70 11.95 4.46
CA ALA A 509 8.88 10.60 3.95
C ALA A 509 7.56 9.83 3.87
N GLY A 510 6.59 10.34 3.14
CA GLY A 510 5.27 9.76 2.95
C GLY A 510 4.12 10.71 3.28
N PRO A 511 2.89 10.22 3.35
CA PRO A 511 1.70 11.04 3.57
C PRO A 511 1.77 11.91 4.82
N VAL A 512 1.22 13.12 4.70
CA VAL A 512 1.03 14.05 5.82
C VAL A 512 -0.36 13.81 6.39
N ALA A 513 -0.47 13.69 7.71
CA ALA A 513 -1.75 13.71 8.42
C ALA A 513 -2.02 15.11 8.97
N ALA A 514 -3.28 15.55 8.98
CA ALA A 514 -3.68 16.82 9.56
C ALA A 514 -4.97 16.65 10.37
N VAL A 515 -5.12 17.48 11.39
CA VAL A 515 -6.32 17.55 12.24
C VAL A 515 -6.50 18.96 12.80
N VAL A 516 -7.74 19.34 13.03
CA VAL A 516 -8.07 20.58 13.75
C VAL A 516 -8.15 20.29 15.24
N GLN A 517 -7.37 21.01 16.01
CA GLN A 517 -7.35 20.91 17.47
C GLN A 517 -8.60 21.55 18.09
N PRO A 518 -8.98 21.20 19.32
CA PRO A 518 -10.11 21.85 20.03
C PRO A 518 -9.98 23.36 20.14
N GLY A 519 -8.77 23.90 20.13
CA GLY A 519 -8.50 25.34 20.10
C GLY A 519 -8.64 25.98 18.70
N GLY A 520 -8.98 25.19 17.68
CA GLY A 520 -9.17 25.65 16.31
C GLY A 520 -7.90 25.67 15.45
N GLN A 521 -6.71 25.44 16.04
CA GLN A 521 -5.46 25.38 15.29
C GLN A 521 -5.38 24.10 14.45
N VAL A 522 -4.85 24.21 13.24
CA VAL A 522 -4.50 23.05 12.43
C VAL A 522 -3.15 22.49 12.89
N MET A 523 -3.10 21.19 13.10
CA MET A 523 -1.88 20.42 13.41
C MET A 523 -1.61 19.41 12.29
N THR A 524 -0.35 19.31 11.86
CA THR A 524 0.11 18.28 10.93
C THR A 524 1.12 17.36 11.60
N VAL A 525 1.09 16.07 11.21
CA VAL A 525 2.08 15.05 11.60
C VAL A 525 2.54 14.32 10.34
N TYR A 526 3.85 14.12 10.21
CA TYR A 526 4.45 13.43 9.07
C TYR A 526 5.75 12.73 9.46
N ARG A 527 6.25 11.82 8.61
CA ARG A 527 7.49 11.07 8.85
C ARG A 527 8.70 11.86 8.40
N GLN A 528 9.74 11.84 9.20
CA GLN A 528 11.06 12.32 8.84
C GLN A 528 11.77 11.29 7.96
N PRO A 529 12.38 11.70 6.84
CA PRO A 529 13.21 10.82 6.02
C PRO A 529 14.30 10.10 6.82
N GLU A 530 14.70 8.91 6.36
CA GLU A 530 15.80 8.07 6.89
C GLU A 530 15.62 7.57 8.32
N THR A 531 14.80 8.21 9.12
CA THR A 531 14.61 7.86 10.53
C THR A 531 13.24 7.26 10.81
N GLY A 532 12.24 7.56 9.96
CA GLY A 532 10.84 7.22 10.20
C GLY A 532 10.24 7.87 11.45
N ARG A 533 10.94 8.79 12.11
CA ARG A 533 10.41 9.54 13.27
C ARG A 533 9.23 10.41 12.87
N LEU A 534 8.30 10.60 13.78
CA LEU A 534 7.19 11.50 13.56
C LEU A 534 7.57 12.92 13.95
N LEU A 535 7.33 13.84 13.01
CA LEU A 535 7.45 15.28 13.20
C LEU A 535 6.06 15.90 13.24
N MET A 536 5.88 16.93 14.05
CA MET A 536 4.65 17.69 14.23
C MET A 536 4.90 19.16 13.99
N ALA A 537 4.03 19.80 13.23
CA ALA A 537 3.92 21.23 13.13
C ALA A 537 2.48 21.67 13.38
N GLN A 538 2.30 22.82 14.01
CA GLN A 538 1.00 23.34 14.39
C GLN A 538 0.97 24.84 14.24
N GLU A 539 -0.19 25.40 13.96
CA GLU A 539 -0.45 26.82 14.02
C GLU A 539 -0.34 27.36 15.47
N ASP A 540 0.17 28.57 15.64
CA ASP A 540 0.21 29.26 16.94
C ASP A 540 -1.18 29.74 17.40
N ALA A 541 -2.08 30.04 16.45
CA ALA A 541 -3.49 30.36 16.62
C ALA A 541 -4.26 29.92 15.37
N PRO A 542 -5.59 29.77 15.40
CA PRO A 542 -6.37 29.42 14.22
C PRO A 542 -6.12 30.36 13.04
N GLY A 543 -5.66 29.82 11.90
CA GLY A 543 -5.22 30.59 10.73
C GLY A 543 -3.96 31.42 10.94
N GLY A 544 -3.20 31.12 11.98
CA GLY A 544 -1.99 31.83 12.38
C GLY A 544 -0.73 31.34 11.68
N ARG A 545 0.42 31.56 12.32
CA ARG A 545 1.72 31.12 11.80
C ARG A 545 2.01 29.69 12.20
N TRP A 546 2.65 28.97 11.31
CA TRP A 546 3.10 27.62 11.59
C TRP A 546 4.40 27.61 12.39
N ALA A 547 4.44 26.83 13.46
CA ALA A 547 5.64 26.63 14.26
C ALA A 547 6.73 25.96 13.42
N GLN A 548 7.92 26.55 13.40
CA GLN A 548 9.07 26.03 12.67
C GLN A 548 10.34 26.15 13.53
N PRO A 549 11.23 25.14 13.52
CA PRO A 549 11.10 23.86 12.81
C PRO A 549 10.03 22.96 13.42
N ALA A 550 9.58 21.97 12.64
CA ALA A 550 8.67 20.95 13.17
C ALA A 550 9.29 20.21 14.36
N ALA A 551 8.50 19.96 15.39
CA ALA A 551 8.94 19.29 16.60
C ALA A 551 8.87 17.77 16.42
N SER A 552 9.86 17.02 16.92
CA SER A 552 9.78 15.56 16.99
C SER A 552 8.82 15.14 18.11
N ILE A 553 7.87 14.30 17.77
CA ILE A 553 6.96 13.66 18.74
C ILE A 553 7.37 12.23 19.08
N GLY A 554 8.58 11.84 18.66
CA GLY A 554 9.18 10.55 18.99
C GLY A 554 8.88 9.44 17.98
N GLY A 555 9.24 8.26 18.36
CA GLY A 555 9.02 6.96 17.73
C GLY A 555 9.82 6.71 16.46
N PRO A 556 10.59 5.64 16.44
CA PRO A 556 11.19 5.14 15.22
C PRO A 556 10.18 4.34 14.42
N GLY A 557 10.22 4.49 13.12
CA GLY A 557 9.87 3.43 12.23
C GLY A 557 8.44 3.33 11.75
N GLY A 558 8.21 2.20 11.11
CA GLY A 558 7.03 1.94 10.31
C GLY A 558 7.04 2.72 8.99
N PHE A 559 6.05 2.47 8.17
CA PHE A 559 5.87 3.11 6.86
C PHE A 559 4.38 3.32 6.58
N GLY A 560 4.05 4.03 5.50
CA GLY A 560 2.68 4.34 5.11
C GLY A 560 2.06 5.50 5.91
N ALA A 561 0.75 5.68 5.77
CA ALA A 561 0.03 6.81 6.34
C ALA A 561 -0.06 6.75 7.88
N ILE A 562 -0.28 7.91 8.46
CA ILE A 562 -0.46 8.14 9.89
C ILE A 562 -1.94 8.49 10.10
N ALA A 563 -2.60 7.86 11.06
CA ALA A 563 -3.90 8.30 11.54
C ALA A 563 -3.70 9.36 12.64
N LEU A 564 -4.46 10.43 12.56
CA LEU A 564 -4.42 11.53 13.52
C LEU A 564 -5.85 11.88 13.93
N ALA A 565 -6.10 11.92 15.22
CA ALA A 565 -7.40 12.29 15.77
C ALA A 565 -7.23 13.25 16.94
N ALA A 566 -8.01 14.34 16.97
CA ALA A 566 -8.12 15.25 18.09
C ALA A 566 -9.45 15.03 18.80
N SER A 567 -9.41 15.06 20.13
CA SER A 567 -10.63 15.03 20.92
C SER A 567 -11.43 16.32 20.73
N PRO A 568 -12.77 16.27 20.82
CA PRO A 568 -13.57 17.48 20.88
C PRO A 568 -13.28 18.33 22.15
N SER A 569 -12.77 17.71 23.21
CA SER A 569 -12.41 18.39 24.47
C SER A 569 -10.90 18.62 24.55
N PRO A 570 -10.45 19.85 24.87
CA PRO A 570 -9.03 20.16 25.06
C PRO A 570 -8.35 19.33 26.16
N GLU A 571 -9.12 18.79 27.09
CA GLU A 571 -8.60 18.05 28.25
C GLU A 571 -8.26 16.59 27.89
N THR A 572 -8.89 16.04 26.86
CA THR A 572 -8.75 14.62 26.49
C THR A 572 -7.68 14.34 25.44
N GLY A 573 -7.17 15.36 24.74
CA GLY A 573 -5.91 15.28 23.98
C GLY A 573 -6.02 14.87 22.52
N THR A 574 -4.87 14.51 21.94
CA THR A 574 -4.71 14.12 20.51
C THR A 574 -3.98 12.80 20.42
N LEU A 575 -4.42 11.95 19.49
CA LEU A 575 -3.84 10.63 19.23
C LEU A 575 -3.23 10.58 17.82
N ALA A 576 -2.00 10.11 17.73
CA ALA A 576 -1.34 9.75 16.47
C ALA A 576 -1.04 8.25 16.45
N VAL A 577 -1.45 7.58 15.39
CA VAL A 577 -1.29 6.12 15.21
C VAL A 577 -0.61 5.83 13.88
N SER A 578 0.34 4.92 13.89
CA SER A 578 1.07 4.51 12.68
C SER A 578 1.42 3.02 12.73
N ARG A 579 1.76 2.43 11.59
CA ARG A 579 2.41 1.11 11.59
C ARG A 579 3.72 1.16 12.38
N ALA A 580 4.06 0.09 13.07
CA ALA A 580 5.32 -0.06 13.80
C ALA A 580 6.37 -0.80 12.95
N ASP A 581 7.65 -0.60 13.25
CA ASP A 581 8.77 -1.25 12.53
C ASP A 581 8.71 -2.78 12.53
N LEU A 582 8.29 -3.36 13.65
CA LEU A 582 8.25 -4.82 13.82
C LEU A 582 6.86 -5.43 13.63
N GLY A 583 5.93 -4.66 13.06
CA GLY A 583 4.54 -5.06 12.88
C GLY A 583 3.61 -4.54 13.98
N GLY A 584 2.30 -4.61 13.70
CA GLY A 584 1.27 -3.99 14.53
C GLY A 584 1.26 -2.47 14.40
N VAL A 585 0.81 -1.79 15.44
CA VAL A 585 0.68 -0.32 15.48
C VAL A 585 1.44 0.28 16.66
N ALA A 586 2.06 1.43 16.39
CA ALA A 586 2.62 2.32 17.40
C ALA A 586 1.73 3.54 17.51
N TYR A 587 1.44 3.97 18.73
CA TYR A 587 0.61 5.15 18.96
C TYR A 587 1.22 6.07 20.01
N ARG A 588 0.90 7.37 19.86
CA ARG A 588 1.34 8.46 20.73
C ARG A 588 0.15 9.28 21.10
N PHE A 589 0.14 9.68 22.33
CA PHE A 589 -0.95 10.45 22.88
C PHE A 589 -0.41 11.76 23.47
N LEU A 590 -1.09 12.87 23.15
CA LEU A 590 -0.84 14.19 23.71
C LEU A 590 -1.97 14.50 24.70
N PRO A 591 -1.83 14.22 26.00
CA PRO A 591 -2.85 14.50 26.99
C PRO A 591 -2.88 16.01 27.30
N GLY A 592 -3.92 16.70 26.86
CA GLY A 592 -4.14 18.12 27.17
C GLY A 592 -2.92 18.99 26.88
N LYS A 593 -2.42 19.70 27.91
CA LYS A 593 -1.24 20.59 27.82
C LYS A 593 0.10 19.90 28.10
N GLN A 594 0.10 18.58 28.33
CA GLN A 594 1.33 17.81 28.56
C GLN A 594 1.99 17.45 27.23
N GLY A 595 3.29 17.13 27.26
CA GLY A 595 4.00 16.69 26.05
C GLY A 595 3.56 15.31 25.57
N TRP A 596 3.88 15.00 24.30
CA TRP A 596 3.59 13.71 23.68
C TRP A 596 4.17 12.54 24.48
N ARG A 597 3.36 11.52 24.67
CA ARG A 597 3.76 10.25 25.31
C ARG A 597 3.69 9.12 24.31
N GLU A 598 4.78 8.38 24.19
CA GLU A 598 4.78 7.10 23.47
C GLU A 598 4.08 6.06 24.34
N LEU A 599 3.11 5.37 23.76
CA LEU A 599 2.36 4.34 24.44
C LEU A 599 2.90 2.96 24.04
N PRO A 600 2.80 1.94 24.90
CA PRO A 600 3.22 0.59 24.55
C PRO A 600 2.55 0.11 23.26
N THR A 601 3.34 -0.43 22.33
CA THR A 601 2.78 -1.13 21.16
C THR A 601 2.01 -2.34 21.62
N THR A 602 0.71 -2.37 21.39
CA THR A 602 -0.05 -3.59 21.63
C THR A 602 0.08 -4.49 20.42
N ALA A 603 0.62 -5.68 20.67
CA ALA A 603 0.71 -6.69 19.63
C ALA A 603 -0.71 -7.12 19.22
N LEU A 604 -1.06 -6.91 17.96
CA LEU A 604 -2.28 -7.45 17.35
C LEU A 604 -2.20 -8.96 17.08
N GLY A 605 -1.12 -9.62 17.46
CA GLY A 605 -0.92 -11.03 17.13
C GLY A 605 -0.87 -11.34 15.62
N GLY A 606 -0.78 -10.31 14.76
CA GLY A 606 -0.80 -10.46 13.32
C GLY A 606 -0.39 -9.21 12.56
N THR A 607 -0.37 -9.31 11.24
CA THR A 607 -0.08 -8.22 10.30
C THR A 607 -1.36 -7.42 10.04
N ILE A 608 -1.23 -6.11 9.83
CA ILE A 608 -2.33 -5.24 9.40
C ILE A 608 -2.27 -5.00 7.90
N ALA A 609 -3.43 -4.84 7.28
CA ALA A 609 -3.59 -4.38 5.91
C ALA A 609 -3.89 -2.86 5.91
N GLY A 610 -3.28 -2.12 5.00
CA GLY A 610 -3.48 -0.68 4.89
C GLY A 610 -2.98 0.14 6.10
N ALA A 611 -3.47 1.36 6.23
CA ALA A 611 -3.15 2.26 7.33
C ALA A 611 -4.13 2.08 8.51
N PRO A 612 -3.70 2.33 9.76
CA PRO A 612 -4.62 2.40 10.90
C PRO A 612 -5.57 3.59 10.77
N ALA A 613 -6.64 3.59 11.56
CA ALA A 613 -7.51 4.74 11.77
C ALA A 613 -7.63 5.07 13.26
N ALA A 614 -7.99 6.32 13.57
CA ALA A 614 -8.21 6.78 14.92
C ALA A 614 -9.40 7.73 14.96
N ALA A 615 -10.20 7.65 16.03
CA ALA A 615 -11.30 8.55 16.31
C ALA A 615 -11.53 8.63 17.84
N PHE A 616 -12.33 9.59 18.27
CA PHE A 616 -12.85 9.61 19.64
C PHE A 616 -14.30 9.15 19.65
N ASP A 617 -14.65 8.30 20.60
CA ASP A 617 -16.03 7.81 20.77
C ASP A 617 -16.91 8.84 21.51
N ALA A 618 -18.21 8.54 21.64
CA ALA A 618 -19.18 9.40 22.30
C ALA A 618 -18.86 9.67 23.78
N LEU A 619 -18.02 8.85 24.40
CA LEU A 619 -17.58 9.03 25.79
C LEU A 619 -16.26 9.81 25.88
N GLY A 620 -15.71 10.29 24.74
CA GLY A 620 -14.44 11.00 24.68
C GLY A 620 -13.21 10.11 24.82
N ARG A 621 -13.33 8.78 24.62
CA ARG A 621 -12.21 7.84 24.65
C ARG A 621 -11.61 7.70 23.24
N ALA A 622 -10.32 7.78 23.14
CA ALA A 622 -9.63 7.50 21.88
C ALA A 622 -9.81 6.02 21.49
N THR A 623 -10.18 5.80 20.24
CA THR A 623 -10.41 4.49 19.62
C THR A 623 -9.49 4.34 18.43
N ILE A 624 -8.83 3.19 18.33
CA ILE A 624 -7.95 2.81 17.20
C ILE A 624 -8.60 1.64 16.46
N ALA A 625 -8.64 1.73 15.15
CA ALA A 625 -9.10 0.65 14.29
C ALA A 625 -8.03 0.27 13.26
N VAL A 626 -7.97 -1.01 12.94
CA VAL A 626 -7.13 -1.56 11.87
C VAL A 626 -7.89 -2.65 11.12
N LEU A 627 -7.57 -2.82 9.85
CA LEU A 627 -7.94 -4.01 9.12
C LEU A 627 -6.82 -5.04 9.30
N GLY A 628 -7.12 -6.20 9.86
CA GLY A 628 -6.15 -7.30 9.99
C GLY A 628 -5.81 -7.92 8.64
N ALA A 629 -4.69 -8.62 8.55
CA ALA A 629 -4.38 -9.44 7.38
C ALA A 629 -5.38 -10.61 7.16
N ASP A 630 -6.27 -10.85 8.11
CA ASP A 630 -7.42 -11.75 8.01
C ASP A 630 -8.67 -11.08 7.42
N ALA A 631 -8.54 -9.86 6.90
CA ALA A 631 -9.60 -9.01 6.37
C ALA A 631 -10.71 -8.67 7.39
N ARG A 632 -10.43 -8.80 8.69
CA ARG A 632 -11.36 -8.46 9.78
C ARG A 632 -11.01 -7.13 10.41
N LEU A 633 -12.02 -6.40 10.86
CA LEU A 633 -11.82 -5.20 11.65
C LEU A 633 -11.33 -5.58 13.05
N ALA A 634 -10.26 -4.94 13.51
CA ALA A 634 -9.84 -5.00 14.90
C ALA A 634 -9.85 -3.58 15.51
N VAL A 635 -10.42 -3.46 16.70
CA VAL A 635 -10.62 -2.19 17.40
C VAL A 635 -10.08 -2.29 18.82
N THR A 636 -9.42 -1.24 19.28
CA THR A 636 -9.09 -1.04 20.71
C THR A 636 -9.42 0.39 21.10
N ARG A 637 -9.73 0.62 22.38
CA ARG A 637 -10.04 1.96 22.87
C ARG A 637 -9.47 2.21 24.27
N GLN A 638 -9.30 3.48 24.60
CA GLN A 638 -8.87 3.91 25.94
C GLN A 638 -9.82 3.38 27.02
N VAL A 639 -9.28 2.96 28.14
CA VAL A 639 -10.09 2.51 29.30
C VAL A 639 -10.93 3.65 29.90
N ALA A 640 -10.46 4.89 29.79
CA ALA A 640 -11.15 6.12 30.17
C ALA A 640 -10.66 7.30 29.32
N PRO A 641 -11.45 8.38 29.16
CA PRO A 641 -11.02 9.59 28.48
C PRO A 641 -9.71 10.13 29.03
N GLY A 642 -8.75 10.45 28.13
CA GLY A 642 -7.43 10.96 28.50
C GLY A 642 -6.46 9.94 29.12
N SER A 643 -6.88 8.67 29.28
CA SER A 643 -6.01 7.60 29.77
C SER A 643 -4.87 7.28 28.80
N THR A 644 -3.72 6.87 29.34
CA THR A 644 -2.64 6.26 28.55
C THR A 644 -2.83 4.77 28.33
N GLU A 645 -3.82 4.14 28.95
CA GLU A 645 -4.11 2.72 28.86
C GLU A 645 -5.20 2.45 27.84
N PHE A 646 -5.00 1.44 27.01
CA PHE A 646 -5.97 0.91 26.06
C PHE A 646 -6.40 -0.48 26.49
N GLY A 647 -7.65 -0.80 26.24
CA GLY A 647 -8.22 -2.13 26.46
C GLY A 647 -7.66 -3.16 25.46
N PRO A 648 -8.09 -4.42 25.57
CA PRO A 648 -7.70 -5.47 24.63
C PRO A 648 -8.24 -5.17 23.23
N TRP A 649 -7.59 -5.74 22.21
CA TRP A 649 -8.11 -5.71 20.86
C TRP A 649 -9.35 -6.58 20.72
N LEU A 650 -10.41 -6.00 20.20
CA LEU A 650 -11.64 -6.67 19.78
C LEU A 650 -11.59 -6.91 18.28
N THR A 651 -11.71 -8.17 17.84
CA THR A 651 -11.86 -8.51 16.42
C THR A 651 -13.34 -8.64 16.09
N VAL A 652 -13.77 -8.02 14.99
CA VAL A 652 -15.15 -7.94 14.52
C VAL A 652 -15.28 -8.60 13.15
N GLY A 653 -16.27 -9.42 12.94
CA GLY A 653 -16.60 -10.07 11.66
C GLY A 653 -16.28 -11.53 11.59
#